data_b8092f5e89935a2b4ef82a0c41075d52
#
_entry.id   b8092f5e89935a2b4ef82a0c41075d52
#
_cell.length_a   1.000
_cell.length_b   1.000
_cell.length_c   1.000
_cell.angle_alpha   90.00
_cell.angle_beta   90.00
_cell.angle_gamma   90.00
#
_symmetry.space_group_name_H-M   'P 1'
#
loop_
_entity.id
_entity.type
_entity.pdbx_description
1 polymer ?
#
loop_
_entity_poly.entity_id
_entity_poly.type
_entity_poly.pdbx_seq_one_letter_code
_entity_poly.pdbx_strand_id
1 'polypeptide(L)'
;MKILTSSLLGLVLSLFINTLTAAELTEEEASTVDEVVVTGIKKSLQDSIDIKRSYVGVMDAITAEDFGKFPDGNLAESLARVAGVGIDRSNVEGERVAVRGFGPEFNLVTLNGRQMPTVPGQWEGGRSFNFGDIASPGIQAVEIFKATNSSLPSGGIGSTINMVTTKPLGVDGTKKSFSINIVNDTTSKEGSFSSNKPIETSFLFATNQDTWGFSFSGSYQDRNNREEGTREANWLTVEKMAAIEGYSRVSSSAAGITNNSTRNDGFTFYQEPTAYQIKDNDRLRTNAQATFQFAHSDNLTSTLDYTYSAVDFNSEGVMFGSWLGGWDTQQGIINTRGVYTDVTVANRAYDHQLIWGSTKNLNQSLGLNIDWQVNDALSMSLDTHKSSASKTGSELPNEMGFTTDIKGTITHKNAGSSGINTFSYDTVFEPSNYLASSVQMWDAYKNNELDQTQIKGSWANINEGIITSVDFGISTIENSYLDTRSGNANGAINPLASQYDDSIFQTSNLGNFMNSFGANFGTDYYYNIDRAAALKAFVLANGAISAGDVDTNERINEDLNSAFLQVNMETEYMGMPLNIVAGVRYEESETESISLEEKPSTIRWDFINGLTYIGDGIVDAPRYGDNDAILPSLALSLGLSDTQVLRFSYSETMARASLQDLRSQL
;
A
#
# COMPACT_ATOMS: atom_id res chain seq x y z
N MET A 1 13.27 9.43 -22.71
CA MET A 1 13.50 8.34 -21.77
C MET A 1 12.86 7.02 -22.19
N LYS A 2 11.69 6.98 -22.85
CA LYS A 2 11.07 5.73 -23.39
C LYS A 2 11.93 4.98 -24.44
N ILE A 3 12.84 5.63 -25.12
CA ILE A 3 13.69 5.02 -26.17
C ILE A 3 14.94 4.31 -25.58
N LEU A 4 15.42 4.72 -24.41
CA LEU A 4 16.58 4.06 -23.78
C LEU A 4 16.21 2.76 -23.03
N THR A 5 15.01 2.67 -22.47
CA THR A 5 14.57 1.46 -21.74
C THR A 5 14.24 0.29 -22.68
N SER A 6 13.66 0.58 -23.85
CA SER A 6 13.43 -0.46 -24.88
C SER A 6 14.72 -0.97 -25.54
N SER A 7 15.75 -0.12 -25.63
CA SER A 7 17.04 -0.51 -26.22
C SER A 7 17.89 -1.39 -25.29
N LEU A 8 17.83 -1.17 -23.98
CA LEU A 8 18.55 -2.00 -23.00
C LEU A 8 17.93 -3.40 -22.87
N LEU A 9 16.59 -3.47 -22.88
CA LEU A 9 15.85 -4.76 -22.83
C LEU A 9 16.11 -5.59 -24.11
N GLY A 10 16.19 -4.94 -25.28
CA GLY A 10 16.53 -5.58 -26.56
C GLY A 10 17.97 -6.10 -26.60
N LEU A 11 18.92 -5.41 -25.98
CA LEU A 11 20.33 -5.82 -25.94
C LEU A 11 20.56 -7.02 -25.01
N VAL A 12 19.86 -7.07 -23.88
CA VAL A 12 19.92 -8.19 -22.96
C VAL A 12 19.25 -9.44 -23.55
N LEU A 13 18.09 -9.25 -24.24
CA LEU A 13 17.41 -10.36 -24.91
C LEU A 13 18.23 -10.96 -26.07
N SER A 14 18.98 -10.15 -26.82
CA SER A 14 19.80 -10.62 -27.95
C SER A 14 21.05 -11.40 -27.51
N LEU A 15 21.55 -11.19 -26.31
CA LEU A 15 22.66 -11.96 -25.73
C LEU A 15 22.24 -13.36 -25.27
N PHE A 16 20.94 -13.58 -25.00
CA PHE A 16 20.42 -14.87 -24.53
C PHE A 16 19.91 -15.79 -25.66
N ILE A 17 19.52 -15.22 -26.81
CA ILE A 17 18.91 -16.01 -27.92
C ILE A 17 19.95 -16.91 -28.64
N ASN A 18 21.24 -16.63 -28.53
CA ASN A 18 22.27 -17.42 -29.23
C ASN A 18 22.65 -18.75 -28.51
N THR A 19 22.02 -19.12 -27.41
CA THR A 19 22.34 -20.37 -26.67
C THR A 19 21.17 -21.30 -26.43
N LEU A 20 19.96 -20.99 -26.96
CA LEU A 20 18.82 -21.91 -26.91
C LEU A 20 18.78 -22.77 -28.18
N THR A 21 19.57 -23.82 -28.22
CA THR A 21 19.24 -25.01 -28.99
C THR A 21 18.14 -25.75 -28.22
N ALA A 22 16.96 -25.84 -28.85
CA ALA A 22 15.87 -26.63 -28.29
C ALA A 22 16.36 -28.10 -28.14
N ALA A 23 16.58 -28.53 -26.90
CA ALA A 23 16.72 -29.94 -26.59
C ALA A 23 15.28 -30.49 -26.47
N GLU A 24 14.97 -31.54 -27.21
CA GLU A 24 13.76 -32.35 -27.00
C GLU A 24 13.89 -32.97 -25.59
N LEU A 25 13.01 -32.55 -24.68
CA LEU A 25 12.91 -33.15 -23.34
C LEU A 25 12.29 -34.55 -23.49
N THR A 26 12.98 -35.57 -23.03
CA THR A 26 12.45 -36.92 -22.92
C THR A 26 11.51 -37.03 -21.72
N GLU A 27 10.58 -38.02 -21.71
CA GLU A 27 9.66 -38.24 -20.59
C GLU A 27 10.39 -38.46 -19.24
N GLU A 28 11.64 -38.87 -19.25
CA GLU A 28 12.47 -39.09 -18.07
C GLU A 28 13.00 -37.75 -17.47
N GLU A 29 13.19 -36.75 -18.31
CA GLU A 29 13.61 -35.38 -17.85
C GLU A 29 12.43 -34.62 -17.26
N ALA A 30 11.19 -34.84 -17.71
CA ALA A 30 10.01 -34.23 -17.14
C ALA A 30 9.72 -34.73 -15.71
N SER A 31 10.06 -35.98 -15.38
CA SER A 31 9.90 -36.50 -14.02
C SER A 31 10.94 -35.96 -13.04
N THR A 32 12.12 -35.57 -13.52
CA THR A 32 13.15 -34.95 -12.66
C THR A 32 12.88 -33.47 -12.36
N VAL A 33 12.12 -32.77 -13.20
CA VAL A 33 11.71 -31.38 -12.95
C VAL A 33 10.72 -31.29 -11.79
N ASP A 34 9.76 -32.23 -11.71
CA ASP A 34 8.81 -32.28 -10.59
C ASP A 34 9.49 -32.61 -9.25
N GLU A 35 10.51 -33.46 -9.26
CA GLU A 35 11.28 -33.79 -8.06
C GLU A 35 12.13 -32.60 -7.57
N VAL A 36 12.66 -31.78 -8.48
CA VAL A 36 13.42 -30.55 -8.16
C VAL A 36 12.50 -29.49 -7.52
N VAL A 37 11.29 -29.33 -7.99
CA VAL A 37 10.31 -28.39 -7.41
C VAL A 37 9.96 -28.77 -5.97
N VAL A 38 9.70 -30.04 -5.70
CA VAL A 38 9.39 -30.54 -4.35
C VAL A 38 10.59 -30.37 -3.40
N THR A 39 11.82 -30.57 -3.88
CA THR A 39 13.02 -30.38 -3.08
C THR A 39 13.29 -28.89 -2.80
N GLY A 40 12.99 -27.99 -3.72
CA GLY A 40 13.09 -26.53 -3.54
C GLY A 40 12.19 -26.01 -2.43
N ILE A 41 10.90 -26.37 -2.44
CA ILE A 41 9.92 -26.00 -1.38
C ILE A 41 10.37 -26.55 -0.02
N LYS A 42 10.78 -27.82 0.03
CA LYS A 42 11.25 -28.45 1.27
C LYS A 42 12.48 -27.73 1.83
N LYS A 43 13.42 -27.35 0.98
CA LYS A 43 14.62 -26.62 1.38
C LYS A 43 14.26 -25.23 1.92
N SER A 44 13.42 -24.47 1.22
CA SER A 44 12.95 -23.15 1.67
C SER A 44 12.27 -23.21 3.04
N LEU A 45 11.41 -24.19 3.26
CA LEU A 45 10.77 -24.40 4.57
C LEU A 45 11.81 -24.72 5.65
N GLN A 46 12.82 -25.56 5.34
CA GLN A 46 13.87 -25.90 6.28
C GLN A 46 14.75 -24.68 6.60
N ASP A 47 15.20 -23.95 5.59
CA ASP A 47 16.00 -22.73 5.77
C ASP A 47 15.24 -21.68 6.60
N SER A 48 13.93 -21.51 6.37
CA SER A 48 13.04 -20.63 7.16
C SER A 48 12.95 -21.06 8.62
N ILE A 49 12.85 -22.37 8.88
CA ILE A 49 12.83 -22.94 10.25
C ILE A 49 14.20 -22.74 10.92
N ASP A 50 15.29 -22.93 10.20
CA ASP A 50 16.65 -22.81 10.75
C ASP A 50 16.98 -21.35 11.10
N ILE A 51 16.60 -20.38 10.27
CA ILE A 51 16.65 -18.94 10.59
C ILE A 51 15.86 -18.64 11.85
N LYS A 52 14.60 -19.08 11.93
CA LYS A 52 13.75 -18.90 13.09
C LYS A 52 14.34 -19.56 14.35
N ARG A 53 14.96 -20.73 14.20
CA ARG A 53 15.52 -21.51 15.32
C ARG A 53 16.77 -20.85 15.88
N SER A 54 17.64 -20.31 15.04
CA SER A 54 18.90 -19.67 15.46
C SER A 54 18.69 -18.32 16.14
N TYR A 55 17.57 -17.66 15.91
CA TYR A 55 17.30 -16.34 16.49
C TYR A 55 16.86 -16.45 17.96
N VAL A 56 17.49 -15.64 18.84
CA VAL A 56 17.18 -15.55 20.27
C VAL A 56 16.07 -14.52 20.47
N GLY A 57 14.87 -14.80 20.12
CA GLY A 57 13.73 -13.90 20.20
C GLY A 57 12.56 -14.46 19.42
N VAL A 58 11.56 -13.62 19.16
CA VAL A 58 10.36 -14.03 18.40
C VAL A 58 10.43 -13.45 17.00
N MET A 59 10.71 -14.30 16.03
CA MET A 59 10.69 -13.96 14.60
C MET A 59 10.10 -15.08 13.76
N ASP A 60 9.74 -14.76 12.54
CA ASP A 60 9.47 -15.70 11.46
C ASP A 60 10.28 -15.28 10.22
N ALA A 61 10.55 -16.22 9.34
CA ALA A 61 11.21 -15.95 8.07
C ALA A 61 10.51 -16.71 6.94
N ILE A 62 10.58 -16.15 5.75
CA ILE A 62 10.26 -16.82 4.49
C ILE A 62 11.49 -16.71 3.60
N THR A 63 11.94 -17.82 3.06
CA THR A 63 13.05 -17.85 2.09
C THR A 63 12.54 -18.21 0.71
N ALA A 64 13.26 -17.83 -0.33
CA ALA A 64 12.95 -18.21 -1.70
C ALA A 64 12.97 -19.74 -1.85
N GLU A 65 12.00 -20.32 -2.57
CA GLU A 65 11.86 -21.78 -2.80
C GLU A 65 13.00 -22.32 -3.67
N ASP A 66 13.50 -21.50 -4.61
CA ASP A 66 14.67 -21.75 -5.45
C ASP A 66 15.36 -20.40 -5.65
N PHE A 67 16.53 -20.41 -6.29
CA PHE A 67 17.29 -19.21 -6.52
C PHE A 67 16.42 -18.06 -7.05
N GLY A 68 16.09 -17.11 -6.15
CA GLY A 68 15.28 -15.92 -6.44
C GLY A 68 13.81 -16.15 -6.78
N LYS A 69 13.24 -17.32 -6.48
CA LYS A 69 11.84 -17.63 -6.71
C LYS A 69 11.07 -17.68 -5.41
N PHE A 70 10.26 -16.68 -5.16
CA PHE A 70 9.16 -16.77 -4.19
C PHE A 70 7.96 -17.46 -4.82
N PRO A 71 7.10 -18.09 -4.01
CA PRO A 71 5.89 -18.76 -4.52
C PRO A 71 4.92 -17.79 -5.19
N ASP A 72 4.95 -16.52 -4.80
CA ASP A 72 4.08 -15.47 -5.32
C ASP A 72 4.89 -14.35 -5.97
N GLY A 73 4.35 -13.73 -7.02
CA GLY A 73 4.97 -12.60 -7.71
C GLY A 73 4.97 -11.30 -6.89
N ASN A 74 4.26 -11.29 -5.76
CA ASN A 74 4.15 -10.18 -4.82
C ASN A 74 4.55 -10.63 -3.42
N LEU A 75 5.41 -9.86 -2.76
CA LEU A 75 5.92 -10.20 -1.42
C LEU A 75 4.82 -10.20 -0.34
N ALA A 76 3.82 -9.30 -0.41
CA ALA A 76 2.73 -9.29 0.56
C ALA A 76 1.95 -10.60 0.55
N GLU A 77 1.66 -11.17 -0.63
CA GLU A 77 0.96 -12.45 -0.75
C GLU A 77 1.77 -13.60 -0.13
N SER A 78 3.10 -13.58 -0.29
CA SER A 78 3.97 -14.55 0.37
C SER A 78 3.96 -14.39 1.89
N LEU A 79 3.94 -13.14 2.39
CA LEU A 79 3.90 -12.82 3.82
C LEU A 79 2.58 -13.24 4.49
N ALA A 80 1.46 -13.31 3.75
CA ALA A 80 0.17 -13.79 4.25
C ALA A 80 0.21 -15.25 4.74
N ARG A 81 1.22 -16.03 4.35
CA ARG A 81 1.43 -17.41 4.81
C ARG A 81 2.04 -17.50 6.21
N VAL A 82 2.54 -16.39 6.74
CA VAL A 82 3.13 -16.34 8.07
C VAL A 82 2.05 -16.17 9.13
N ALA A 83 2.13 -16.97 10.18
CA ALA A 83 1.16 -16.92 11.27
C ALA A 83 1.10 -15.52 11.91
N GLY A 84 -0.11 -14.94 12.04
CA GLY A 84 -0.34 -13.63 12.61
C GLY A 84 0.01 -12.46 11.68
N VAL A 85 0.21 -12.72 10.39
CA VAL A 85 0.35 -11.71 9.35
C VAL A 85 -0.94 -11.65 8.53
N GLY A 86 -1.52 -10.47 8.43
CA GLY A 86 -2.63 -10.15 7.56
C GLY A 86 -2.17 -9.23 6.43
N ILE A 87 -2.84 -9.29 5.30
CA ILE A 87 -2.56 -8.38 4.19
C ILE A 87 -3.79 -7.53 3.86
N ASP A 88 -3.54 -6.28 3.58
CA ASP A 88 -4.51 -5.36 3.00
C ASP A 88 -4.36 -5.37 1.49
N ARG A 89 -5.51 -5.51 0.80
CA ARG A 89 -5.56 -5.56 -0.66
C ARG A 89 -6.26 -4.33 -1.20
N SER A 90 -5.50 -3.52 -1.91
CA SER A 90 -6.03 -2.48 -2.76
C SER A 90 -5.89 -2.92 -4.22
N ASN A 91 -6.83 -2.51 -5.07
CA ASN A 91 -6.77 -2.83 -6.50
C ASN A 91 -6.54 -4.34 -6.78
N VAL A 92 -7.13 -5.21 -5.94
CA VAL A 92 -7.10 -6.69 -6.03
C VAL A 92 -5.76 -7.34 -5.71
N GLU A 93 -4.72 -6.60 -5.38
CA GLU A 93 -3.40 -7.12 -5.01
C GLU A 93 -3.04 -6.77 -3.56
N GLY A 94 -2.28 -7.66 -2.89
CA GLY A 94 -1.72 -7.36 -1.57
C GLY A 94 -0.73 -6.20 -1.66
N GLU A 95 -0.99 -5.13 -0.93
CA GLU A 95 -0.13 -3.95 -0.93
C GLU A 95 0.50 -3.71 0.43
N ARG A 96 -0.23 -3.92 1.51
CA ARG A 96 0.21 -3.61 2.86
C ARG A 96 0.08 -4.80 3.77
N VAL A 97 0.90 -4.80 4.82
CA VAL A 97 1.02 -5.92 5.74
C VAL A 97 0.73 -5.45 7.17
N ALA A 98 -0.21 -6.12 7.82
CA ALA A 98 -0.50 -5.98 9.23
C ALA A 98 0.08 -7.16 10.00
N VAL A 99 0.71 -6.95 11.15
CA VAL A 99 1.33 -8.01 11.94
C VAL A 99 0.75 -8.01 13.35
N ARG A 100 0.23 -9.15 13.79
CA ARG A 100 -0.36 -9.36 15.14
C ARG A 100 -1.49 -8.37 15.47
N GLY A 101 -2.24 -7.93 14.45
CA GLY A 101 -3.35 -6.97 14.59
C GLY A 101 -2.94 -5.51 14.63
N PHE A 102 -1.65 -5.19 14.58
CA PHE A 102 -1.19 -3.83 14.34
C PHE A 102 -1.30 -3.51 12.84
N GLY A 103 -1.84 -2.33 12.53
CA GLY A 103 -1.98 -1.84 11.16
C GLY A 103 -0.63 -1.68 10.44
N PRO A 104 -0.66 -1.53 9.10
CA PRO A 104 0.55 -1.43 8.29
C PRO A 104 1.50 -0.28 8.69
N GLU A 105 0.95 0.81 9.19
CA GLU A 105 1.68 2.01 9.64
C GLU A 105 2.55 1.76 10.89
N PHE A 106 2.30 0.68 11.62
CA PHE A 106 3.05 0.28 12.81
C PHE A 106 4.16 -0.73 12.53
N ASN A 107 4.42 -1.06 11.27
CA ASN A 107 5.51 -1.94 10.87
C ASN A 107 6.62 -1.14 10.22
N LEU A 108 7.86 -1.40 10.65
CA LEU A 108 9.04 -0.86 9.99
C LEU A 108 9.51 -1.83 8.91
N VAL A 109 9.70 -1.33 7.69
CA VAL A 109 10.24 -2.13 6.59
C VAL A 109 11.66 -1.71 6.27
N THR A 110 12.54 -2.69 6.16
CA THR A 110 13.95 -2.50 5.82
C THR A 110 14.36 -3.37 4.63
N LEU A 111 15.36 -2.91 3.89
CA LEU A 111 16.04 -3.68 2.83
C LEU A 111 17.51 -3.82 3.23
N ASN A 112 17.95 -5.06 3.46
CA ASN A 112 19.30 -5.36 3.98
C ASN A 112 19.61 -4.63 5.29
N GLY A 113 18.62 -4.44 6.18
CA GLY A 113 18.75 -3.72 7.45
C GLY A 113 18.71 -2.19 7.35
N ARG A 114 18.46 -1.63 6.18
CA ARG A 114 18.30 -0.19 5.91
C ARG A 114 16.84 0.19 5.84
N GLN A 115 16.44 1.27 6.49
CA GLN A 115 15.05 1.73 6.47
C GLN A 115 14.64 2.13 5.04
N MET A 116 13.44 1.72 4.62
CA MET A 116 12.90 2.08 3.31
C MET A 116 12.01 3.31 3.40
N PRO A 117 12.09 4.24 2.43
CA PRO A 117 11.18 5.37 2.35
C PRO A 117 9.77 4.90 1.98
N THR A 118 8.77 5.67 2.41
CA THR A 118 7.36 5.37 2.17
C THR A 118 6.62 6.57 1.62
N VAL A 119 5.76 6.34 0.62
CA VAL A 119 4.82 7.35 0.11
C VAL A 119 3.40 6.82 0.25
N PRO A 120 2.68 7.28 1.26
CA PRO A 120 1.35 6.78 1.56
C PRO A 120 0.31 7.24 0.55
N GLY A 121 -0.82 6.53 0.50
CA GLY A 121 -2.04 7.03 -0.12
C GLY A 121 -2.63 8.22 0.63
N GLN A 122 -3.64 8.86 0.05
CA GLN A 122 -4.19 10.11 0.57
C GLN A 122 -4.78 10.01 1.99
N TRP A 123 -5.37 8.87 2.34
CA TRP A 123 -6.04 8.66 3.62
C TRP A 123 -5.26 7.77 4.58
N GLU A 124 -3.99 7.54 4.28
CA GLU A 124 -3.12 6.67 5.05
C GLU A 124 -2.20 7.50 5.93
N GLY A 125 -1.93 7.00 7.12
CA GLY A 125 -1.12 7.68 8.12
C GLY A 125 0.33 7.99 7.75
N GLY A 126 0.81 7.46 6.64
CA GLY A 126 2.03 7.94 6.04
C GLY A 126 3.28 7.12 6.28
N ARG A 127 3.21 6.06 7.09
CA ARG A 127 4.40 5.23 7.36
C ARG A 127 4.26 3.79 6.89
N SER A 128 3.17 3.48 6.22
CA SER A 128 2.97 2.14 5.67
C SER A 128 3.77 1.94 4.39
N PHE A 129 4.54 0.85 4.34
CA PHE A 129 5.28 0.46 3.15
C PHE A 129 4.36 -0.27 2.17
N ASN A 130 4.43 0.08 0.89
CA ASN A 130 3.69 -0.60 -0.16
C ASN A 130 4.51 -1.74 -0.77
N PHE A 131 4.24 -2.97 -0.37
CA PHE A 131 4.87 -4.17 -0.95
C PHE A 131 4.45 -4.41 -2.40
N GLY A 132 3.36 -3.80 -2.85
CA GLY A 132 2.94 -3.79 -4.24
C GLY A 132 3.95 -3.12 -5.19
N ASP A 133 4.81 -2.25 -4.67
CA ASP A 133 5.82 -1.57 -5.46
C ASP A 133 7.04 -2.46 -5.76
N ILE A 134 7.33 -3.47 -4.93
CA ILE A 134 8.54 -4.30 -5.06
C ILE A 134 8.17 -5.71 -5.51
N ALA A 135 8.78 -6.17 -6.60
CA ALA A 135 8.64 -7.56 -7.04
C ALA A 135 9.54 -8.51 -6.23
N SER A 136 9.10 -9.75 -6.08
CA SER A 136 9.83 -10.79 -5.34
C SER A 136 11.14 -11.29 -5.98
N PRO A 137 11.36 -11.28 -7.32
CA PRO A 137 12.64 -11.69 -7.89
C PRO A 137 13.81 -10.84 -7.36
N GLY A 138 14.88 -11.50 -6.93
CA GLY A 138 16.06 -10.86 -6.33
C GLY A 138 16.02 -10.79 -4.80
N ILE A 139 14.88 -10.99 -4.17
CA ILE A 139 14.78 -11.15 -2.71
C ILE A 139 15.07 -12.61 -2.37
N GLN A 140 15.98 -12.83 -1.45
CA GLN A 140 16.38 -14.17 -0.98
C GLN A 140 15.59 -14.61 0.24
N ALA A 141 15.32 -13.68 1.14
CA ALA A 141 14.55 -13.93 2.36
C ALA A 141 13.78 -12.69 2.79
N VAL A 142 12.70 -12.92 3.54
CA VAL A 142 12.03 -11.87 4.32
C VAL A 142 11.96 -12.32 5.76
N GLU A 143 12.53 -11.51 6.64
CA GLU A 143 12.61 -11.75 8.08
C GLU A 143 11.61 -10.85 8.79
N ILE A 144 10.77 -11.42 9.65
CA ILE A 144 9.71 -10.71 10.37
C ILE A 144 10.03 -10.78 11.86
N PHE A 145 10.64 -9.74 12.38
CA PHE A 145 10.97 -9.61 13.80
C PHE A 145 9.72 -9.16 14.56
N LYS A 146 9.08 -10.08 15.26
CA LYS A 146 7.88 -9.86 16.06
C LYS A 146 8.18 -9.35 17.49
N ALA A 147 9.40 -9.46 17.93
CA ALA A 147 9.94 -8.80 19.10
C ALA A 147 11.22 -8.06 18.67
N THR A 148 11.35 -6.82 19.09
CA THR A 148 12.54 -6.03 18.81
C THR A 148 13.67 -6.39 19.76
N ASN A 149 14.90 -6.11 19.36
CA ASN A 149 16.08 -6.07 20.21
C ASN A 149 16.82 -4.74 19.99
N SER A 150 17.84 -4.48 20.78
CA SER A 150 18.51 -3.17 20.74
C SER A 150 19.27 -2.90 19.43
N SER A 151 19.67 -3.95 18.69
CA SER A 151 20.38 -3.80 17.40
C SER A 151 19.47 -3.46 16.23
N LEU A 152 18.13 -3.69 16.35
CA LEU A 152 17.15 -3.33 15.37
C LEU A 152 16.73 -1.86 15.52
N PRO A 153 16.46 -1.14 14.43
CA PRO A 153 15.91 0.20 14.49
C PRO A 153 14.51 0.19 15.09
N SER A 154 14.14 1.26 15.79
CA SER A 154 12.78 1.47 16.29
C SER A 154 11.82 1.90 15.18
N GLY A 155 10.53 2.00 15.48
CA GLY A 155 9.48 2.38 14.53
C GLY A 155 8.53 1.24 14.19
N GLY A 156 8.91 0.00 14.51
CA GLY A 156 8.10 -1.19 14.26
C GLY A 156 7.45 -1.77 15.52
N ILE A 157 6.46 -1.09 16.10
CA ILE A 157 5.75 -1.62 17.28
C ILE A 157 4.97 -2.91 16.94
N GLY A 158 4.47 -3.06 15.74
CA GLY A 158 3.89 -4.28 15.22
C GLY A 158 4.95 -5.32 14.88
N SER A 159 5.92 -4.92 14.07
CA SER A 159 7.08 -5.74 13.67
C SER A 159 8.11 -4.90 12.91
N THR A 160 9.34 -5.43 12.81
CA THR A 160 10.29 -5.02 11.78
C THR A 160 10.35 -6.11 10.71
N ILE A 161 10.13 -5.72 9.45
CA ILE A 161 10.14 -6.62 8.28
C ILE A 161 11.38 -6.30 7.45
N ASN A 162 12.34 -7.21 7.41
CA ASN A 162 13.59 -7.03 6.67
C ASN A 162 13.60 -7.87 5.39
N MET A 163 13.66 -7.22 4.25
CA MET A 163 13.89 -7.87 2.97
C MET A 163 15.39 -8.05 2.75
N VAL A 164 15.81 -9.27 2.46
CA VAL A 164 17.21 -9.60 2.22
C VAL A 164 17.42 -9.92 0.75
N THR A 165 18.30 -9.19 0.09
CA THR A 165 18.65 -9.42 -1.32
C THR A 165 19.72 -10.48 -1.49
N THR A 166 19.85 -11.01 -2.71
CA THR A 166 20.90 -12.01 -3.02
C THR A 166 22.29 -11.41 -2.88
N LYS A 167 23.10 -11.98 -1.98
CA LYS A 167 24.52 -11.64 -1.81
C LYS A 167 25.36 -12.57 -2.68
N PRO A 168 26.01 -12.07 -3.77
CA PRO A 168 26.61 -12.93 -4.78
C PRO A 168 27.81 -13.75 -4.31
N LEU A 169 28.62 -13.27 -3.36
CA LEU A 169 29.74 -14.07 -2.80
C LEU A 169 29.27 -15.29 -2.00
N GLY A 170 28.01 -15.32 -1.55
CA GLY A 170 27.39 -16.48 -0.89
C GLY A 170 26.77 -17.49 -1.87
N VAL A 171 26.87 -17.27 -3.18
CA VAL A 171 26.27 -18.15 -4.19
C VAL A 171 27.31 -19.17 -4.66
N ASP A 172 26.95 -20.45 -4.76
CA ASP A 172 27.85 -21.50 -5.31
C ASP A 172 28.01 -21.32 -6.82
N GLY A 173 29.16 -20.81 -7.24
CA GLY A 173 29.52 -20.61 -8.64
C GLY A 173 28.60 -19.61 -9.38
N THR A 174 28.03 -20.01 -10.49
CA THR A 174 27.15 -19.18 -11.30
C THR A 174 25.74 -19.77 -11.33
N LYS A 175 24.73 -18.96 -10.95
CA LYS A 175 23.33 -19.31 -10.99
C LYS A 175 22.57 -18.41 -11.96
N LYS A 176 21.59 -18.97 -12.65
CA LYS A 176 20.70 -18.26 -13.59
C LYS A 176 19.29 -18.77 -13.42
N SER A 177 18.34 -17.87 -13.38
CA SER A 177 16.91 -18.18 -13.37
C SER A 177 16.19 -17.27 -14.36
N PHE A 178 15.26 -17.82 -15.11
CA PHE A 178 14.40 -17.08 -16.01
C PHE A 178 12.97 -17.64 -15.91
N SER A 179 11.98 -16.78 -15.88
CA SER A 179 10.59 -17.18 -15.94
C SER A 179 9.79 -16.28 -16.88
N ILE A 180 8.80 -16.88 -17.51
CA ILE A 180 7.78 -16.18 -18.28
C ILE A 180 6.43 -16.80 -17.92
N ASN A 181 5.48 -15.96 -17.55
CA ASN A 181 4.12 -16.33 -17.20
C ASN A 181 3.14 -15.56 -18.06
N ILE A 182 2.11 -16.22 -18.52
CA ILE A 182 0.94 -15.58 -19.13
C ILE A 182 -0.15 -15.59 -18.07
N VAL A 183 -0.60 -14.40 -17.69
CA VAL A 183 -1.64 -14.24 -16.68
C VAL A 183 -2.99 -14.09 -17.37
N ASN A 184 -4.00 -14.74 -16.86
CA ASN A 184 -5.37 -14.58 -17.33
C ASN A 184 -6.27 -14.30 -16.13
N ASP A 185 -6.62 -13.05 -15.95
CA ASP A 185 -7.63 -12.66 -14.96
C ASP A 185 -9.02 -12.74 -15.60
N THR A 186 -9.88 -13.55 -15.01
CA THR A 186 -11.24 -13.78 -15.55
C THR A 186 -12.15 -12.56 -15.38
N THR A 187 -11.82 -11.65 -14.51
CA THR A 187 -12.59 -10.41 -14.28
C THR A 187 -12.37 -9.38 -15.38
N SER A 188 -11.22 -9.42 -16.06
CA SER A 188 -10.84 -8.42 -17.08
C SER A 188 -11.50 -8.63 -18.44
N LYS A 189 -12.27 -9.71 -18.66
CA LYS A 189 -12.79 -10.12 -19.98
C LYS A 189 -13.68 -9.10 -20.66
N GLU A 190 -14.35 -8.26 -19.91
CA GLU A 190 -15.33 -7.28 -20.40
C GLU A 190 -14.90 -5.84 -20.16
N GLY A 191 -13.67 -5.64 -19.65
CA GLY A 191 -13.17 -4.33 -19.22
C GLY A 191 -12.54 -3.50 -20.34
N SER A 192 -12.27 -2.25 -20.04
CA SER A 192 -11.58 -1.29 -20.91
C SER A 192 -10.20 -1.76 -21.37
N PHE A 193 -9.54 -2.63 -20.55
CA PHE A 193 -8.22 -3.20 -20.81
C PHE A 193 -8.27 -4.67 -21.25
N SER A 194 -9.44 -5.19 -21.60
CA SER A 194 -9.66 -6.62 -21.94
C SER A 194 -8.87 -7.14 -23.16
N SER A 195 -8.42 -6.25 -24.03
CA SER A 195 -7.57 -6.59 -25.19
C SER A 195 -6.11 -6.87 -24.83
N ASN A 196 -5.66 -6.48 -23.62
CA ASN A 196 -4.32 -6.70 -23.17
C ASN A 196 -4.09 -8.20 -22.88
N LYS A 197 -2.90 -8.68 -23.22
CA LYS A 197 -2.47 -10.04 -22.87
C LYS A 197 -1.38 -9.93 -21.81
N PRO A 198 -1.73 -9.95 -20.53
CA PRO A 198 -0.79 -9.71 -19.46
C PRO A 198 0.32 -10.76 -19.46
N ILE A 199 1.56 -10.29 -19.44
CA ILE A 199 2.76 -11.13 -19.41
C ILE A 199 3.59 -10.73 -18.21
N GLU A 200 4.09 -11.71 -17.50
CA GLU A 200 5.08 -11.52 -16.45
C GLU A 200 6.36 -12.22 -16.86
N THR A 201 7.46 -11.50 -16.78
CA THR A 201 8.79 -12.04 -17.02
C THR A 201 9.70 -11.69 -15.87
N SER A 202 10.56 -12.60 -15.49
CA SER A 202 11.62 -12.30 -14.55
C SER A 202 12.90 -13.05 -14.90
N PHE A 203 14.02 -12.47 -14.54
CA PHE A 203 15.31 -13.11 -14.63
C PHE A 203 16.17 -12.78 -13.41
N LEU A 204 17.04 -13.69 -13.06
CA LEU A 204 18.04 -13.51 -12.03
C LEU A 204 19.33 -14.19 -12.48
N PHE A 205 20.41 -13.45 -12.35
CA PHE A 205 21.79 -13.92 -12.58
C PHE A 205 22.60 -13.61 -11.35
N ALA A 206 23.40 -14.56 -10.87
CA ALA A 206 24.43 -14.30 -9.88
C ALA A 206 25.66 -15.15 -10.15
N THR A 207 26.83 -14.59 -9.89
CA THR A 207 28.10 -15.29 -10.04
C THR A 207 29.03 -14.94 -8.89
N ASN A 208 29.74 -15.93 -8.39
CA ASN A 208 30.82 -15.82 -7.44
C ASN A 208 32.13 -16.21 -8.13
N GLN A 209 33.12 -15.33 -8.02
CA GLN A 209 34.46 -15.50 -8.59
C GLN A 209 35.54 -15.37 -7.50
N ASP A 210 35.28 -15.96 -6.32
CA ASP A 210 36.10 -15.97 -5.12
C ASP A 210 36.35 -14.57 -4.53
N THR A 211 37.04 -13.69 -5.29
CA THR A 211 37.36 -12.32 -4.83
C THR A 211 36.29 -11.30 -5.15
N TRP A 212 35.39 -11.59 -6.08
CA TRP A 212 34.25 -10.71 -6.40
C TRP A 212 33.02 -11.51 -6.78
N GLY A 213 31.89 -10.94 -6.51
CA GLY A 213 30.61 -11.49 -6.89
C GLY A 213 29.71 -10.40 -7.48
N PHE A 214 28.84 -10.82 -8.40
CA PHE A 214 27.86 -9.94 -9.00
C PHE A 214 26.52 -10.66 -9.11
N SER A 215 25.45 -9.98 -8.72
CA SER A 215 24.09 -10.43 -8.98
C SER A 215 23.27 -9.33 -9.66
N PHE A 216 22.37 -9.74 -10.55
CA PHE A 216 21.44 -8.87 -11.22
C PHE A 216 20.10 -9.58 -11.38
N SER A 217 19.02 -8.94 -10.96
CA SER A 217 17.67 -9.41 -11.18
C SER A 217 16.82 -8.34 -11.85
N GLY A 218 15.85 -8.77 -12.63
CA GLY A 218 14.89 -7.89 -13.24
C GLY A 218 13.54 -8.56 -13.41
N SER A 219 12.47 -7.79 -13.34
CA SER A 219 11.12 -8.28 -13.59
C SER A 219 10.28 -7.23 -14.32
N TYR A 220 9.38 -7.73 -15.13
CA TYR A 220 8.35 -6.98 -15.82
C TYR A 220 7.03 -7.72 -15.60
N GLN A 221 6.03 -7.02 -15.09
CA GLN A 221 4.72 -7.57 -14.81
C GLN A 221 3.65 -6.62 -15.35
N ASP A 222 2.88 -7.13 -16.28
CA ASP A 222 1.70 -6.47 -16.84
C ASP A 222 0.46 -7.20 -16.32
N ARG A 223 -0.47 -6.50 -15.69
CA ARG A 223 -1.71 -7.05 -15.14
C ARG A 223 -2.88 -6.12 -15.37
N ASN A 224 -4.01 -6.71 -15.71
CA ASN A 224 -5.28 -6.02 -15.74
C ASN A 224 -6.35 -6.82 -15.00
N ASN A 225 -7.29 -6.12 -14.39
CA ASN A 225 -8.43 -6.71 -13.70
C ASN A 225 -9.62 -5.76 -13.71
N ARG A 226 -10.80 -6.30 -13.38
CA ARG A 226 -12.00 -5.52 -13.08
C ARG A 226 -12.35 -5.65 -11.61
N GLU A 227 -12.68 -4.54 -11.02
CA GLU A 227 -13.16 -4.42 -9.64
C GLU A 227 -14.63 -4.00 -9.69
N GLU A 228 -15.46 -4.75 -8.98
CA GLU A 228 -16.88 -4.44 -8.78
C GLU A 228 -17.11 -4.16 -7.29
N GLY A 229 -17.83 -3.09 -7.00
CA GLY A 229 -18.03 -2.70 -5.61
C GLY A 229 -19.25 -1.83 -5.37
N THR A 230 -19.55 -1.64 -4.11
CA THR A 230 -20.48 -0.62 -3.65
C THR A 230 -19.71 0.46 -2.92
N ARG A 231 -20.07 1.70 -3.18
CA ARG A 231 -19.62 2.85 -2.38
C ARG A 231 -20.76 3.30 -1.50
N GLU A 232 -20.56 3.19 -0.21
CA GLU A 232 -21.48 3.70 0.80
C GLU A 232 -20.83 4.93 1.44
N ALA A 233 -21.54 6.05 1.40
CA ALA A 233 -21.06 7.28 1.99
C ALA A 233 -21.46 7.35 3.48
N ASN A 234 -21.43 8.55 4.04
CA ASN A 234 -21.53 8.85 5.45
C ASN A 234 -22.84 8.38 6.10
N TRP A 235 -22.77 8.13 7.39
CA TRP A 235 -23.94 7.99 8.25
C TRP A 235 -24.38 9.35 8.76
N LEU A 236 -25.63 9.71 8.54
CA LEU A 236 -26.24 10.97 8.99
C LEU A 236 -27.27 10.71 10.09
N THR A 237 -27.42 11.66 10.99
CA THR A 237 -28.49 11.66 11.97
C THR A 237 -29.60 12.64 11.51
N VAL A 238 -30.81 12.14 11.40
CA VAL A 238 -31.95 12.94 10.91
C VAL A 238 -32.27 14.11 11.85
N GLU A 239 -32.21 13.87 13.14
CA GLU A 239 -32.58 14.83 14.18
C GLU A 239 -31.59 15.99 14.32
N LYS A 240 -30.28 15.72 14.25
CA LYS A 240 -29.28 16.79 14.28
C LYS A 240 -29.41 17.73 13.10
N MET A 241 -29.76 17.21 11.95
CA MET A 241 -29.87 18.01 10.73
C MET A 241 -31.18 18.82 10.71
N ALA A 242 -32.28 18.34 11.34
CA ALA A 242 -33.52 19.09 11.48
C ALA A 242 -33.42 20.29 12.44
N ALA A 243 -32.46 20.25 13.37
CA ALA A 243 -32.17 21.36 14.29
C ALA A 243 -31.39 22.53 13.65
N ILE A 244 -30.94 22.38 12.41
CA ILE A 244 -30.17 23.38 11.69
C ILE A 244 -31.09 24.10 10.72
N GLU A 245 -31.27 25.43 10.90
CA GLU A 245 -32.14 26.24 10.05
C GLU A 245 -31.88 26.07 8.56
N GLY A 246 -32.91 25.75 7.79
CA GLY A 246 -32.88 25.57 6.34
C GLY A 246 -32.72 24.13 5.85
N TYR A 247 -32.56 23.16 6.73
CA TYR A 247 -32.54 21.72 6.39
C TYR A 247 -33.83 21.05 6.90
N SER A 248 -34.81 20.87 6.04
CA SER A 248 -35.95 20.01 6.36
C SER A 248 -35.64 18.57 5.98
N ARG A 249 -35.32 17.74 6.95
CA ARG A 249 -35.28 16.29 6.75
C ARG A 249 -36.55 15.68 7.35
N VAL A 250 -36.98 14.57 6.74
CA VAL A 250 -38.20 13.90 7.21
C VAL A 250 -37.97 13.37 8.62
N SER A 251 -38.75 13.84 9.55
CA SER A 251 -38.73 13.37 10.93
C SER A 251 -39.02 11.87 10.99
N SER A 252 -38.37 11.17 11.91
CA SER A 252 -38.65 9.76 12.23
C SER A 252 -40.11 9.52 12.68
N SER A 253 -40.86 10.56 12.96
CA SER A 253 -42.30 10.56 13.29
C SER A 253 -43.22 10.96 12.14
N ALA A 254 -42.68 11.18 10.91
CA ALA A 254 -43.51 11.55 9.77
C ALA A 254 -44.45 10.41 9.34
N ALA A 255 -45.55 10.77 8.73
CA ALA A 255 -46.49 9.80 8.16
C ALA A 255 -45.76 8.94 7.10
N GLY A 256 -45.96 7.63 7.15
CA GLY A 256 -45.26 6.68 6.28
C GLY A 256 -43.94 6.10 6.83
N ILE A 257 -43.50 6.61 7.97
CA ILE A 257 -42.31 6.04 8.66
C ILE A 257 -42.77 5.11 9.79
N THR A 258 -42.34 3.86 9.73
CA THR A 258 -42.47 2.88 10.81
C THR A 258 -41.23 2.92 11.68
N ASN A 259 -41.36 3.52 12.86
CA ASN A 259 -40.21 3.65 13.79
C ASN A 259 -40.28 2.57 14.87
N ASN A 260 -39.39 1.59 14.81
CA ASN A 260 -39.24 0.52 15.79
C ASN A 260 -38.06 0.77 16.75
N SER A 261 -37.46 1.96 16.74
CA SER A 261 -36.30 2.28 17.55
C SER A 261 -36.59 2.14 19.05
N THR A 262 -35.71 1.48 19.76
CA THR A 262 -35.72 1.41 21.24
C THR A 262 -34.71 2.38 21.85
N ARG A 263 -34.14 3.26 21.06
CA ARG A 263 -33.23 4.30 21.52
C ARG A 263 -33.98 5.38 22.29
N ASN A 264 -33.42 5.77 23.40
CA ASN A 264 -33.95 6.83 24.30
C ASN A 264 -33.26 8.19 24.10
N ASP A 265 -32.24 8.25 23.21
CA ASP A 265 -31.58 9.50 22.86
C ASP A 265 -32.27 10.26 21.69
N GLY A 266 -33.28 9.68 21.10
CA GLY A 266 -34.07 10.26 20.01
C GLY A 266 -33.39 10.31 18.65
N PHE A 267 -32.15 9.75 18.51
CA PHE A 267 -31.43 9.76 17.23
C PHE A 267 -31.85 8.61 16.33
N THR A 268 -32.03 8.93 15.04
CA THR A 268 -32.14 7.95 13.98
C THR A 268 -31.03 8.15 12.96
N PHE A 269 -30.52 7.03 12.43
CA PHE A 269 -29.40 7.01 11.52
C PHE A 269 -29.83 6.59 10.14
N TYR A 270 -29.29 7.28 9.18
CA TYR A 270 -29.57 7.11 7.79
C TYR A 270 -28.25 7.11 7.01
N GLN A 271 -28.11 6.16 6.11
CA GLN A 271 -26.94 6.06 5.26
C GLN A 271 -27.13 6.91 4.01
N GLU A 272 -26.22 7.84 3.77
CA GLU A 272 -26.14 8.55 2.52
C GLU A 272 -25.72 7.58 1.40
N PRO A 273 -25.82 7.99 0.15
CA PRO A 273 -26.21 7.16 -0.97
C PRO A 273 -25.42 5.89 -1.11
N THR A 274 -26.07 4.89 -1.66
CA THR A 274 -25.42 3.72 -2.24
C THR A 274 -25.19 3.98 -3.71
N ALA A 275 -23.93 3.90 -4.12
CA ALA A 275 -23.56 3.85 -5.51
C ALA A 275 -22.88 2.52 -5.81
N TYR A 276 -23.10 2.00 -7.02
CA TYR A 276 -22.38 0.85 -7.53
C TYR A 276 -21.22 1.33 -8.38
N GLN A 277 -20.10 0.62 -8.30
CA GLN A 277 -18.88 0.97 -9.01
C GLN A 277 -18.38 -0.23 -9.81
N ILE A 278 -18.05 0.02 -11.06
CA ILE A 278 -17.30 -0.89 -11.90
C ILE A 278 -16.03 -0.15 -12.33
N LYS A 279 -14.89 -0.72 -12.03
CA LYS A 279 -13.59 -0.12 -12.29
C LYS A 279 -12.65 -1.13 -12.95
N ASP A 280 -12.14 -0.79 -14.10
CA ASP A 280 -11.11 -1.54 -14.81
C ASP A 280 -9.75 -0.96 -14.46
N ASN A 281 -8.81 -1.81 -14.10
CA ASN A 281 -7.47 -1.46 -13.69
C ASN A 281 -6.44 -2.07 -14.64
N ASP A 282 -5.41 -1.31 -14.92
CA ASP A 282 -4.22 -1.71 -15.68
C ASP A 282 -2.98 -1.32 -14.91
N ARG A 283 -2.08 -2.27 -14.66
CA ARG A 283 -0.88 -2.07 -13.87
C ARG A 283 0.33 -2.64 -14.57
N LEU A 284 1.32 -1.78 -14.75
CA LEU A 284 2.65 -2.14 -15.25
C LEU A 284 3.68 -1.96 -14.15
N ARG A 285 4.36 -3.04 -13.75
CA ARG A 285 5.47 -3.01 -12.79
C ARG A 285 6.77 -3.41 -13.46
N THR A 286 7.83 -2.62 -13.23
CA THR A 286 9.20 -2.90 -13.68
C THR A 286 10.14 -2.79 -12.49
N ASN A 287 10.88 -3.86 -12.20
CA ASN A 287 11.88 -3.87 -11.14
C ASN A 287 13.25 -4.29 -11.68
N ALA A 288 14.30 -3.76 -11.06
CA ALA A 288 15.66 -4.17 -11.28
C ALA A 288 16.46 -4.07 -9.96
N GLN A 289 17.32 -5.03 -9.71
CA GLN A 289 18.26 -5.02 -8.59
C GLN A 289 19.63 -5.45 -9.09
N ALA A 290 20.67 -4.80 -8.60
CA ALA A 290 22.06 -5.15 -8.88
C ALA A 290 22.85 -5.13 -7.57
N THR A 291 23.67 -6.15 -7.32
CA THR A 291 24.59 -6.19 -6.17
C THR A 291 25.96 -6.62 -6.66
N PHE A 292 26.96 -5.84 -6.29
CA PHE A 292 28.36 -6.15 -6.50
C PHE A 292 29.07 -6.26 -5.16
N GLN A 293 29.75 -7.38 -4.94
CA GLN A 293 30.59 -7.62 -3.77
C GLN A 293 32.05 -7.79 -4.18
N PHE A 294 32.94 -7.23 -3.38
CA PHE A 294 34.36 -7.35 -3.57
C PHE A 294 35.07 -7.68 -2.25
N ALA A 295 35.71 -8.85 -2.19
CA ALA A 295 36.56 -9.27 -1.09
C ALA A 295 37.96 -8.70 -1.31
N HIS A 296 38.29 -7.61 -0.61
CA HIS A 296 39.61 -6.97 -0.66
C HIS A 296 40.68 -7.88 -0.03
N SER A 297 40.25 -8.67 0.94
CA SER A 297 41.03 -9.69 1.65
C SER A 297 40.03 -10.65 2.34
N ASP A 298 40.55 -11.68 2.97
CA ASP A 298 39.72 -12.64 3.73
C ASP A 298 38.92 -11.98 4.86
N ASN A 299 39.31 -10.80 5.30
CA ASN A 299 38.74 -10.09 6.43
C ASN A 299 38.06 -8.74 6.06
N LEU A 300 38.04 -8.35 4.79
CA LEU A 300 37.46 -7.08 4.35
C LEU A 300 36.67 -7.25 3.06
N THR A 301 35.36 -7.03 3.16
CA THR A 301 34.44 -7.12 2.01
C THR A 301 33.63 -5.81 1.86
N SER A 302 33.52 -5.33 0.63
CA SER A 302 32.61 -4.25 0.28
C SER A 302 31.47 -4.75 -0.58
N THR A 303 30.26 -4.20 -0.35
CA THR A 303 29.03 -4.50 -1.08
C THR A 303 28.43 -3.20 -1.57
N LEU A 304 28.25 -3.08 -2.88
CA LEU A 304 27.48 -2.01 -3.51
C LEU A 304 26.19 -2.61 -4.06
N ASP A 305 25.07 -2.04 -3.70
CA ASP A 305 23.76 -2.50 -4.17
C ASP A 305 22.89 -1.36 -4.66
N TYR A 306 22.09 -1.64 -5.69
CA TYR A 306 21.11 -0.73 -6.25
C TYR A 306 19.80 -1.44 -6.50
N THR A 307 18.72 -0.82 -6.07
CA THR A 307 17.34 -1.28 -6.29
C THR A 307 16.55 -0.20 -7.00
N TYR A 308 15.80 -0.62 -8.02
CA TYR A 308 14.87 0.21 -8.79
C TYR A 308 13.54 -0.48 -8.89
N SER A 309 12.47 0.24 -8.66
CA SER A 309 11.10 -0.20 -8.86
C SER A 309 10.23 0.93 -9.41
N ALA A 310 9.50 0.66 -10.48
CA ALA A 310 8.51 1.57 -11.04
C ALA A 310 7.19 0.84 -11.25
N VAL A 311 6.10 1.47 -10.83
CA VAL A 311 4.73 0.98 -11.03
C VAL A 311 3.92 2.08 -11.68
N ASP A 312 3.43 1.84 -12.90
CA ASP A 312 2.43 2.66 -13.58
C ASP A 312 1.07 1.99 -13.37
N PHE A 313 0.13 2.69 -12.77
CA PHE A 313 -1.23 2.21 -12.50
C PHE A 313 -2.24 3.14 -13.15
N ASN A 314 -3.15 2.57 -13.95
CA ASN A 314 -4.24 3.26 -14.60
C ASN A 314 -5.57 2.61 -14.20
N SER A 315 -6.58 3.41 -13.97
CA SER A 315 -7.93 2.94 -13.72
C SER A 315 -8.95 3.75 -14.50
N GLU A 316 -10.00 3.10 -14.95
CA GLU A 316 -11.13 3.72 -15.63
C GLU A 316 -12.40 2.98 -15.29
N GLY A 317 -13.50 3.70 -15.07
CA GLY A 317 -14.75 3.05 -14.73
C GLY A 317 -15.91 3.99 -14.61
N VAL A 318 -17.00 3.44 -14.13
CA VAL A 318 -18.24 4.17 -13.86
C VAL A 318 -18.73 3.89 -12.46
N MET A 319 -19.29 4.90 -11.87
CA MET A 319 -20.06 4.81 -10.63
C MET A 319 -21.48 5.29 -10.93
N PHE A 320 -22.49 4.56 -10.46
CA PHE A 320 -23.88 4.88 -10.74
C PHE A 320 -24.75 4.64 -9.52
N GLY A 321 -25.71 5.52 -9.30
CA GLY A 321 -26.55 5.50 -8.13
C GLY A 321 -27.38 6.75 -7.94
N SER A 322 -27.73 7.04 -6.72
CA SER A 322 -28.43 8.27 -6.36
C SER A 322 -27.96 8.84 -5.05
N TRP A 323 -27.84 10.16 -4.99
CA TRP A 323 -27.61 10.87 -3.74
C TRP A 323 -28.93 10.99 -2.97
N LEU A 324 -29.06 10.24 -1.89
CA LEU A 324 -30.26 10.23 -1.08
C LEU A 324 -30.21 11.41 -0.10
N GLY A 325 -31.00 12.43 -0.35
CA GLY A 325 -31.32 13.44 0.65
C GLY A 325 -32.57 13.01 1.46
N GLY A 326 -32.58 13.28 2.76
CA GLY A 326 -33.70 12.87 3.63
C GLY A 326 -35.02 13.68 3.44
N TRP A 327 -34.98 14.73 2.63
CA TRP A 327 -36.09 15.69 2.54
C TRP A 327 -37.28 15.24 1.70
N ASP A 328 -37.12 14.27 0.81
CA ASP A 328 -38.21 13.75 -0.05
C ASP A 328 -38.62 12.32 0.32
N THR A 329 -38.30 11.87 1.55
CA THR A 329 -38.66 10.54 2.03
C THR A 329 -40.17 10.41 2.18
N GLN A 330 -40.74 9.41 1.51
CA GLN A 330 -42.18 9.13 1.56
C GLN A 330 -42.52 8.00 2.51
N GLN A 331 -41.70 6.98 2.56
CA GLN A 331 -41.85 5.81 3.41
C GLN A 331 -40.51 5.35 3.97
N GLY A 332 -40.54 4.69 5.11
CA GLY A 332 -39.33 4.10 5.67
C GLY A 332 -39.59 3.19 6.85
N ILE A 333 -38.65 2.32 7.12
CA ILE A 333 -38.64 1.44 8.30
C ILE A 333 -37.37 1.72 9.07
N ILE A 334 -37.53 2.06 10.35
CA ILE A 334 -36.40 2.21 11.28
C ILE A 334 -36.39 0.98 12.19
N ASN A 335 -35.24 0.31 12.28
CA ASN A 335 -35.08 -0.85 13.14
C ASN A 335 -34.93 -0.49 14.62
N THR A 336 -34.81 -1.50 15.49
CA THR A 336 -34.69 -1.32 16.95
C THR A 336 -33.43 -0.55 17.38
N ARG A 337 -32.38 -0.51 16.53
CA ARG A 337 -31.16 0.25 16.77
C ARG A 337 -31.23 1.71 16.30
N GLY A 338 -32.33 2.13 15.73
CA GLY A 338 -32.51 3.49 15.21
C GLY A 338 -31.97 3.69 13.79
N VAL A 339 -31.76 2.62 13.04
CA VAL A 339 -31.20 2.67 11.66
C VAL A 339 -32.35 2.47 10.66
N TYR A 340 -32.41 3.33 9.63
CA TYR A 340 -33.29 3.11 8.48
C TYR A 340 -32.82 1.88 7.70
N THR A 341 -33.69 0.89 7.53
CA THR A 341 -33.45 -0.33 6.76
C THR A 341 -34.07 -0.32 5.39
N ASP A 342 -35.25 0.38 5.28
CA ASP A 342 -35.95 0.59 4.04
C ASP A 342 -36.30 2.07 3.93
N VAL A 343 -36.07 2.66 2.76
CA VAL A 343 -36.37 4.08 2.50
C VAL A 343 -36.89 4.21 1.08
N THR A 344 -38.05 4.85 0.94
CA THR A 344 -38.59 5.28 -0.36
C THR A 344 -38.54 6.80 -0.44
N VAL A 345 -37.80 7.30 -1.42
CA VAL A 345 -37.58 8.73 -1.63
C VAL A 345 -38.06 9.11 -3.03
N ALA A 346 -38.93 10.10 -3.13
CA ALA A 346 -39.38 10.59 -4.41
C ALA A 346 -38.46 11.66 -4.97
N ASN A 347 -38.69 11.98 -6.22
CA ASN A 347 -38.15 13.16 -6.88
C ASN A 347 -36.61 13.12 -6.96
N ARG A 348 -36.00 11.92 -7.24
CA ARG A 348 -34.58 11.67 -7.31
C ARG A 348 -34.09 11.50 -8.75
N ALA A 349 -33.01 12.18 -9.05
CA ALA A 349 -32.24 11.95 -10.25
C ALA A 349 -31.44 10.65 -10.10
N TYR A 350 -31.08 10.07 -11.22
CA TYR A 350 -30.11 8.98 -11.30
C TYR A 350 -28.79 9.54 -11.78
N ASP A 351 -27.73 9.27 -11.03
CA ASP A 351 -26.42 9.81 -11.28
C ASP A 351 -25.51 8.73 -11.86
N HIS A 352 -24.79 9.08 -12.92
CA HIS A 352 -23.66 8.32 -13.46
C HIS A 352 -22.41 9.18 -13.35
N GLN A 353 -21.35 8.61 -12.85
CA GLN A 353 -20.04 9.27 -12.78
C GLN A 353 -19.03 8.46 -13.55
N LEU A 354 -18.43 9.06 -14.54
CA LEU A 354 -17.22 8.55 -15.16
C LEU A 354 -16.07 8.82 -14.18
N ILE A 355 -15.31 7.80 -13.84
CA ILE A 355 -14.17 7.88 -12.93
C ILE A 355 -12.92 7.37 -13.64
N TRP A 356 -11.79 8.04 -13.43
CA TRP A 356 -10.50 7.59 -13.95
C TRP A 356 -9.36 8.08 -13.07
N GLY A 357 -8.24 7.38 -13.10
CA GLY A 357 -7.04 7.76 -12.37
C GLY A 357 -5.78 7.19 -13.03
N SER A 358 -4.68 7.87 -12.82
CA SER A 358 -3.37 7.40 -13.24
C SER A 358 -2.36 7.81 -12.19
N THR A 359 -1.62 6.84 -11.66
CA THR A 359 -0.53 7.09 -10.73
C THR A 359 0.74 6.39 -11.19
N LYS A 360 1.86 6.99 -10.85
CA LYS A 360 3.18 6.41 -11.06
C LYS A 360 3.95 6.44 -9.75
N ASN A 361 4.31 5.25 -9.26
CA ASN A 361 5.18 5.07 -8.11
C ASN A 361 6.60 4.76 -8.60
N LEU A 362 7.60 5.37 -7.98
CA LEU A 362 9.01 5.12 -8.26
C LEU A 362 9.76 4.97 -6.93
N ASN A 363 10.44 3.84 -6.76
CA ASN A 363 11.29 3.57 -5.60
C ASN A 363 12.72 3.28 -6.07
N GLN A 364 13.70 3.90 -5.44
CA GLN A 364 15.11 3.72 -5.73
C GLN A 364 15.91 3.66 -4.43
N SER A 365 16.93 2.82 -4.38
CA SER A 365 17.85 2.74 -3.26
C SER A 365 19.25 2.41 -3.78
N LEU A 366 20.24 3.16 -3.35
CA LEU A 366 21.67 2.91 -3.60
C LEU A 366 22.37 2.80 -2.25
N GLY A 367 23.02 1.68 -2.00
CA GLY A 367 23.69 1.40 -0.75
C GLY A 367 25.12 0.92 -0.89
N LEU A 368 25.95 1.29 0.06
CA LEU A 368 27.33 0.81 0.22
C LEU A 368 27.49 0.25 1.63
N ASN A 369 27.93 -0.99 1.72
CA ASN A 369 28.28 -1.64 2.97
C ASN A 369 29.77 -2.07 2.92
N ILE A 370 30.46 -1.95 4.04
CA ILE A 370 31.84 -2.40 4.22
C ILE A 370 31.88 -3.23 5.50
N ASP A 371 32.12 -4.53 5.37
CA ASP A 371 32.28 -5.47 6.48
C ASP A 371 33.76 -5.76 6.69
N TRP A 372 34.24 -5.54 7.91
CA TRP A 372 35.64 -5.70 8.27
C TRP A 372 35.78 -6.53 9.55
N GLN A 373 36.39 -7.70 9.41
CA GLN A 373 36.88 -8.50 10.54
C GLN A 373 38.24 -7.93 10.99
N VAL A 374 38.24 -7.03 11.97
CA VAL A 374 39.43 -6.29 12.43
C VAL A 374 40.46 -7.25 13.00
N ASN A 375 40.00 -8.23 13.79
CA ASN A 375 40.76 -9.33 14.36
C ASN A 375 39.82 -10.47 14.78
N ASP A 376 40.33 -11.54 15.37
CA ASP A 376 39.51 -12.69 15.77
C ASP A 376 38.37 -12.35 16.72
N ALA A 377 38.48 -11.26 17.48
CA ALA A 377 37.50 -10.87 18.48
C ALA A 377 36.61 -9.71 18.02
N LEU A 378 37.01 -8.90 17.04
CA LEU A 378 36.26 -7.66 16.69
C LEU A 378 35.93 -7.63 15.20
N SER A 379 34.65 -7.52 14.91
CA SER A 379 34.13 -7.19 13.59
C SER A 379 33.48 -5.79 13.59
N MET A 380 33.58 -5.08 12.49
CA MET A 380 32.98 -3.76 12.28
C MET A 380 32.27 -3.74 10.92
N SER A 381 31.15 -3.00 10.85
CA SER A 381 30.46 -2.75 9.60
C SER A 381 30.16 -1.26 9.49
N LEU A 382 30.46 -0.67 8.33
CA LEU A 382 30.00 0.64 7.91
C LEU A 382 28.97 0.46 6.81
N ASP A 383 27.81 1.04 6.98
CA ASP A 383 26.74 0.97 5.99
C ASP A 383 26.18 2.37 5.76
N THR A 384 26.07 2.77 4.51
CA THR A 384 25.43 4.02 4.12
C THR A 384 24.55 3.82 2.90
N HIS A 385 23.38 4.45 2.88
CA HIS A 385 22.52 4.41 1.71
C HIS A 385 21.74 5.70 1.54
N LYS A 386 21.37 5.94 0.29
CA LYS A 386 20.43 6.95 -0.13
C LYS A 386 19.27 6.27 -0.86
N SER A 387 18.05 6.57 -0.44
CA SER A 387 16.85 6.00 -1.04
C SER A 387 15.77 7.04 -1.21
N SER A 388 14.90 6.83 -2.20
CA SER A 388 13.76 7.68 -2.45
C SER A 388 12.55 6.87 -2.89
N ALA A 389 11.37 7.33 -2.47
CA ALA A 389 10.09 6.88 -2.96
C ALA A 389 9.29 8.09 -3.44
N SER A 390 8.72 8.01 -4.63
CA SER A 390 7.84 9.08 -5.13
C SER A 390 6.58 8.52 -5.76
N LYS A 391 5.51 9.29 -5.66
CA LYS A 391 4.21 9.01 -6.26
C LYS A 391 3.71 10.25 -6.98
N THR A 392 3.35 10.11 -8.24
CA THR A 392 2.80 11.19 -9.07
C THR A 392 1.46 10.80 -9.64
N GLY A 393 0.58 11.77 -9.85
CA GLY A 393 -0.70 11.60 -10.53
C GLY A 393 -1.90 11.70 -9.59
N SER A 394 -3.04 11.31 -10.09
CA SER A 394 -4.31 11.45 -9.39
C SER A 394 -4.49 10.36 -8.33
N GLU A 395 -4.33 10.71 -7.06
CA GLU A 395 -4.61 9.80 -5.93
C GLU A 395 -6.11 9.61 -5.68
N LEU A 396 -6.89 10.67 -5.89
CA LEU A 396 -8.34 10.58 -5.99
C LEU A 396 -8.74 10.34 -7.43
N PRO A 397 -9.80 9.60 -7.71
CA PRO A 397 -10.27 9.49 -9.07
C PRO A 397 -10.68 10.87 -9.58
N ASN A 398 -10.17 11.23 -10.75
CA ASN A 398 -10.80 12.27 -11.53
C ASN A 398 -12.20 11.79 -11.88
N GLU A 399 -13.16 12.69 -11.90
CA GLU A 399 -14.53 12.30 -12.17
C GLU A 399 -15.27 13.33 -13.03
N MET A 400 -16.20 12.82 -13.82
CA MET A 400 -17.17 13.62 -14.55
C MET A 400 -18.57 13.08 -14.27
N GLY A 401 -19.37 13.88 -13.60
CA GLY A 401 -20.73 13.53 -13.20
C GLY A 401 -21.74 13.82 -14.28
N PHE A 402 -22.70 12.92 -14.43
CA PHE A 402 -23.92 13.08 -15.22
C PHE A 402 -25.11 12.79 -14.34
N THR A 403 -26.13 13.62 -14.41
CA THR A 403 -27.38 13.47 -13.65
C THR A 403 -28.56 13.51 -14.61
N THR A 404 -29.66 12.84 -14.28
CA THR A 404 -30.84 12.86 -15.14
C THR A 404 -31.67 14.11 -14.91
N ASP A 405 -32.19 14.69 -15.98
CA ASP A 405 -33.13 15.83 -15.97
C ASP A 405 -34.56 15.43 -15.49
N ILE A 406 -34.97 14.20 -15.78
CA ILE A 406 -36.15 13.59 -15.23
C ILE A 406 -35.85 12.91 -13.88
N LYS A 407 -36.85 12.80 -13.05
CA LYS A 407 -36.70 12.27 -11.69
C LYS A 407 -37.70 11.16 -11.44
N GLY A 408 -37.24 10.15 -10.69
CA GLY A 408 -38.05 9.02 -10.28
C GLY A 408 -38.18 8.89 -8.77
N THR A 409 -38.88 7.85 -8.36
CA THR A 409 -38.93 7.41 -6.96
C THR A 409 -37.92 6.27 -6.77
N ILE A 410 -37.03 6.44 -5.82
CA ILE A 410 -36.05 5.40 -5.45
C ILE A 410 -36.52 4.66 -4.22
N THR A 411 -36.43 3.35 -4.24
CA THR A 411 -36.54 2.50 -3.06
C THR A 411 -35.17 1.93 -2.72
N HIS A 412 -34.66 2.30 -1.58
CA HIS A 412 -33.39 1.81 -1.04
C HIS A 412 -33.65 0.80 0.07
N LYS A 413 -32.95 -0.33 0.05
CA LYS A 413 -33.02 -1.37 1.07
C LYS A 413 -31.64 -1.64 1.63
N ASN A 414 -31.51 -1.53 2.93
CA ASN A 414 -30.31 -1.91 3.64
C ASN A 414 -30.33 -3.40 3.96
N ALA A 415 -29.41 -4.13 3.44
CA ALA A 415 -29.30 -5.59 3.62
C ALA A 415 -28.89 -6.02 5.06
N GLY A 416 -28.58 -5.09 5.94
CA GLY A 416 -28.11 -5.39 7.29
C GLY A 416 -26.69 -5.97 7.30
N SER A 417 -26.43 -6.92 8.20
CA SER A 417 -25.09 -7.48 8.40
C SER A 417 -24.67 -8.55 7.38
N SER A 418 -25.53 -8.92 6.44
CA SER A 418 -25.32 -10.11 5.61
C SER A 418 -25.37 -9.85 4.09
N GLY A 419 -25.50 -8.60 3.66
CA GLY A 419 -25.67 -8.35 2.22
C GLY A 419 -25.28 -6.94 1.80
N ILE A 420 -25.47 -6.69 0.53
CA ILE A 420 -25.24 -5.41 -0.12
C ILE A 420 -26.53 -4.61 -0.14
N ASN A 421 -26.43 -3.31 0.19
CA ASN A 421 -27.55 -2.39 0.04
C ASN A 421 -27.99 -2.33 -1.43
N THR A 422 -29.28 -2.34 -1.66
CA THR A 422 -29.85 -2.30 -3.01
C THR A 422 -30.76 -1.11 -3.17
N PHE A 423 -30.86 -0.60 -4.38
CA PHE A 423 -31.84 0.41 -4.74
C PHE A 423 -32.52 0.05 -6.06
N SER A 424 -33.75 0.54 -6.21
CA SER A 424 -34.53 0.41 -7.45
C SER A 424 -35.24 1.71 -7.74
N TYR A 425 -35.46 1.99 -9.01
CA TYR A 425 -36.22 3.13 -9.52
C TYR A 425 -37.55 2.68 -10.13
N ASP A 426 -38.56 3.51 -10.03
CA ASP A 426 -39.84 3.36 -10.75
C ASP A 426 -39.80 3.93 -12.17
N THR A 427 -38.69 4.54 -12.57
CA THR A 427 -38.50 5.25 -13.82
C THR A 427 -37.33 4.64 -14.60
N VAL A 428 -37.46 4.52 -15.92
CA VAL A 428 -36.38 4.15 -16.82
C VAL A 428 -35.74 5.44 -17.33
N PHE A 429 -34.41 5.50 -17.27
CA PHE A 429 -33.61 6.63 -17.72
C PHE A 429 -32.88 6.28 -19.03
N GLU A 430 -33.12 7.07 -20.05
CA GLU A 430 -32.48 6.94 -21.36
C GLU A 430 -31.26 7.88 -21.47
N PRO A 431 -30.28 7.62 -22.37
CA PRO A 431 -29.13 8.49 -22.58
C PRO A 431 -29.48 9.98 -22.74
N SER A 432 -30.54 10.29 -23.45
CA SER A 432 -31.03 11.66 -23.68
C SER A 432 -31.48 12.40 -22.40
N ASN A 433 -31.67 11.68 -21.31
CA ASN A 433 -32.05 12.29 -20.02
C ASN A 433 -30.83 12.78 -19.22
N TYR A 434 -29.61 12.41 -19.61
CA TYR A 434 -28.42 12.76 -18.83
C TYR A 434 -27.88 14.13 -19.19
N LEU A 435 -27.57 14.90 -18.16
CA LEU A 435 -26.93 16.20 -18.22
C LEU A 435 -25.61 16.14 -17.47
N ALA A 436 -24.55 16.75 -17.97
CA ALA A 436 -23.33 16.89 -17.21
C ALA A 436 -23.57 17.74 -15.96
N SER A 437 -23.16 17.25 -14.80
CA SER A 437 -23.42 17.90 -13.51
C SER A 437 -22.16 18.42 -12.83
N SER A 438 -21.03 17.78 -13.04
CA SER A 438 -19.78 18.15 -12.36
C SER A 438 -18.56 17.63 -13.12
N VAL A 439 -17.42 18.28 -12.93
CA VAL A 439 -16.11 17.73 -13.26
C VAL A 439 -15.17 17.99 -12.09
N GLN A 440 -14.45 16.98 -11.67
CA GLN A 440 -13.43 17.08 -10.64
C GLN A 440 -12.10 16.55 -11.19
N MET A 441 -11.05 17.35 -11.03
CA MET A 441 -9.70 17.01 -11.45
C MET A 441 -8.78 17.12 -10.25
N TRP A 442 -7.98 16.08 -10.06
CA TRP A 442 -7.02 15.97 -8.97
C TRP A 442 -5.64 15.64 -9.51
N ASP A 443 -4.63 16.18 -8.91
CA ASP A 443 -3.25 15.83 -9.15
C ASP A 443 -2.47 15.88 -7.83
N ALA A 444 -1.51 14.99 -7.67
CA ALA A 444 -0.67 14.94 -6.49
C ALA A 444 0.76 14.56 -6.84
N TYR A 445 1.69 15.10 -6.10
CA TYR A 445 3.08 14.66 -6.10
C TYR A 445 3.54 14.48 -4.67
N LYS A 446 4.01 13.28 -4.36
CA LYS A 446 4.63 12.96 -3.07
C LYS A 446 6.03 12.45 -3.30
N ASN A 447 6.93 12.81 -2.42
CA ASN A 447 8.31 12.34 -2.44
C ASN A 447 8.79 12.13 -1.01
N ASN A 448 9.46 11.02 -0.77
CA ASN A 448 10.15 10.75 0.49
C ASN A 448 11.58 10.35 0.16
N GLU A 449 12.54 11.13 0.65
CA GLU A 449 13.98 10.86 0.53
C GLU A 449 14.54 10.49 1.89
N LEU A 450 15.41 9.49 1.92
CA LEU A 450 16.01 8.98 3.13
C LEU A 450 17.51 8.74 2.90
N ASP A 451 18.32 9.41 3.69
CA ASP A 451 19.77 9.21 3.77
C ASP A 451 20.08 8.58 5.14
N GLN A 452 20.71 7.40 5.15
CA GLN A 452 21.07 6.70 6.39
C GLN A 452 22.54 6.31 6.38
N THR A 453 23.21 6.55 7.51
CA THR A 453 24.57 6.02 7.74
C THR A 453 24.60 5.35 9.11
N GLN A 454 25.17 4.16 9.18
CA GLN A 454 25.29 3.39 10.41
C GLN A 454 26.67 2.72 10.53
N ILE A 455 27.19 2.70 11.75
CA ILE A 455 28.39 1.96 12.10
C ILE A 455 27.97 0.96 13.16
N LYS A 456 28.24 -0.32 12.92
CA LYS A 456 28.00 -1.40 13.86
C LYS A 456 29.29 -2.14 14.17
N GLY A 457 29.42 -2.66 15.37
CA GLY A 457 30.51 -3.51 15.78
C GLY A 457 30.03 -4.66 16.63
N SER A 458 30.73 -5.78 16.58
CA SER A 458 30.54 -6.92 17.45
C SER A 458 31.88 -7.37 17.98
N TRP A 459 31.99 -7.39 19.31
CA TRP A 459 33.11 -7.98 20.00
C TRP A 459 32.75 -9.38 20.47
N ALA A 460 33.41 -10.39 19.93
CA ALA A 460 33.25 -11.78 20.33
C ALA A 460 34.22 -12.13 21.46
N ASN A 461 33.73 -12.78 22.51
CA ASN A 461 34.58 -13.28 23.57
C ASN A 461 35.27 -14.57 23.09
N ILE A 462 36.53 -14.48 22.76
CA ILE A 462 37.36 -15.64 22.33
C ILE A 462 37.78 -16.57 23.47
N ASN A 463 37.51 -16.19 24.73
CA ASN A 463 37.73 -17.00 25.90
C ASN A 463 36.42 -17.65 26.35
N GLU A 464 36.50 -18.75 27.05
CA GLU A 464 35.33 -19.38 27.68
C GLU A 464 34.69 -18.44 28.72
N GLY A 465 33.36 -18.27 28.65
CA GLY A 465 32.62 -17.42 29.55
C GLY A 465 31.15 -17.32 29.18
N ILE A 466 30.32 -16.81 30.11
CA ILE A 466 28.88 -16.66 29.89
C ILE A 466 28.57 -15.60 28.84
N ILE A 467 29.37 -14.53 28.77
CA ILE A 467 29.22 -13.49 27.70
C ILE A 467 29.91 -14.04 26.47
N THR A 468 29.15 -14.20 25.40
CA THR A 468 29.64 -14.68 24.09
C THR A 468 30.01 -13.52 23.17
N SER A 469 29.22 -12.45 23.17
CA SER A 469 29.55 -11.25 22.40
C SER A 469 28.90 -9.98 22.98
N VAL A 470 29.43 -8.85 22.55
CA VAL A 470 28.87 -7.51 22.79
C VAL A 470 28.73 -6.81 21.47
N ASP A 471 27.48 -6.49 21.08
CA ASP A 471 27.16 -5.77 19.89
C ASP A 471 26.88 -4.29 20.21
N PHE A 472 27.37 -3.40 19.40
CA PHE A 472 27.20 -1.97 19.59
C PHE A 472 27.08 -1.25 18.24
N GLY A 473 26.50 -0.06 18.23
CA GLY A 473 26.43 0.73 17.01
C GLY A 473 25.81 2.10 17.21
N ILE A 474 26.01 2.91 16.21
CA ILE A 474 25.42 4.22 16.04
C ILE A 474 24.81 4.34 14.66
N SER A 475 23.74 5.12 14.52
CA SER A 475 23.09 5.38 13.24
C SER A 475 22.53 6.80 13.21
N THR A 476 22.64 7.44 12.05
CA THR A 476 21.94 8.68 11.74
C THR A 476 21.06 8.45 10.51
N ILE A 477 19.87 9.05 10.50
CA ILE A 477 18.92 9.03 9.41
C ILE A 477 18.40 10.46 9.22
N GLU A 478 18.53 10.98 7.99
CA GLU A 478 17.86 12.18 7.53
C GLU A 478 16.69 11.75 6.63
N ASN A 479 15.47 12.15 6.96
CA ASN A 479 14.25 11.81 6.24
C ASN A 479 13.52 13.06 5.83
N SER A 480 13.31 13.28 4.53
CA SER A 480 12.60 14.43 3.99
C SER A 480 11.37 13.97 3.20
N TYR A 481 10.21 14.46 3.60
CA TYR A 481 8.93 14.15 2.97
C TYR A 481 8.28 15.41 2.39
N LEU A 482 7.79 15.31 1.16
CA LEU A 482 7.03 16.35 0.46
C LEU A 482 5.69 15.77 -0.01
N ASP A 483 4.60 16.49 0.25
CA ASP A 483 3.26 16.22 -0.27
C ASP A 483 2.68 17.50 -0.89
N THR A 484 2.49 17.48 -2.20
CA THR A 484 1.83 18.57 -2.91
C THR A 484 0.60 18.05 -3.63
N ARG A 485 -0.50 18.78 -3.50
CA ARG A 485 -1.76 18.45 -4.16
C ARG A 485 -2.36 19.67 -4.80
N SER A 486 -3.11 19.42 -5.84
CA SER A 486 -4.02 20.38 -6.43
C SER A 486 -5.34 19.68 -6.73
N GLY A 487 -6.44 20.38 -6.52
CA GLY A 487 -7.77 19.87 -6.80
C GLY A 487 -8.68 20.97 -7.30
N ASN A 488 -9.47 20.69 -8.31
CA ASN A 488 -10.47 21.59 -8.81
C ASN A 488 -11.79 20.83 -8.96
N ALA A 489 -12.74 21.16 -8.11
CA ALA A 489 -14.12 20.70 -8.22
C ALA A 489 -14.95 21.82 -8.85
N ASN A 490 -15.14 21.77 -10.15
CA ASN A 490 -16.07 22.67 -10.83
C ASN A 490 -17.51 22.18 -10.59
N GLY A 491 -18.17 22.82 -9.64
CA GLY A 491 -19.61 22.63 -9.41
C GLY A 491 -20.41 23.07 -10.64
N ALA A 492 -21.64 22.57 -10.70
CA ALA A 492 -22.72 22.87 -11.66
C ALA A 492 -22.28 23.62 -12.92
N ILE A 493 -21.70 22.91 -13.84
CA ILE A 493 -21.58 23.38 -15.22
C ILE A 493 -23.00 23.55 -15.73
N ASN A 494 -23.27 24.64 -16.43
CA ASN A 494 -24.56 24.80 -17.09
C ASN A 494 -24.81 23.56 -17.96
N PRO A 495 -25.76 22.69 -17.59
CA PRO A 495 -25.96 21.42 -18.27
C PRO A 495 -26.50 21.69 -19.66
N LEU A 496 -25.63 21.60 -20.65
CA LEU A 496 -26.05 21.71 -22.05
C LEU A 496 -26.24 20.27 -22.57
N ALA A 497 -27.42 19.71 -22.33
CA ALA A 497 -27.82 18.41 -22.88
C ALA A 497 -27.58 18.33 -24.41
N SER A 498 -27.66 19.44 -25.12
CA SER A 498 -27.40 19.53 -26.54
C SER A 498 -25.94 19.39 -26.95
N GLN A 499 -24.99 19.33 -26.03
CA GLN A 499 -23.55 19.26 -26.30
C GLN A 499 -22.99 17.85 -26.28
N TYR A 500 -23.73 16.89 -25.74
CA TYR A 500 -23.35 15.49 -25.69
C TYR A 500 -24.21 14.69 -26.66
N ASP A 501 -23.56 13.94 -27.52
CA ASP A 501 -24.24 12.94 -28.33
C ASP A 501 -24.59 11.74 -27.44
N ASP A 502 -25.83 11.26 -27.52
CA ASP A 502 -26.30 10.09 -26.73
C ASP A 502 -25.40 8.86 -26.92
N SER A 503 -24.69 8.77 -28.03
CA SER A 503 -23.76 7.67 -28.35
C SER A 503 -22.56 7.57 -27.41
N ILE A 504 -22.27 8.59 -26.58
CA ILE A 504 -21.26 8.46 -25.54
C ILE A 504 -21.67 7.46 -24.44
N PHE A 505 -22.97 7.26 -24.27
CA PHE A 505 -23.53 6.31 -23.31
C PHE A 505 -23.76 4.96 -23.99
N GLN A 506 -22.94 3.99 -23.67
CA GLN A 506 -23.04 2.62 -24.20
C GLN A 506 -23.68 1.72 -23.16
N THR A 507 -24.85 1.16 -23.48
CA THR A 507 -25.52 0.21 -22.60
C THR A 507 -24.66 -1.04 -22.40
N SER A 508 -24.38 -1.37 -21.15
CA SER A 508 -23.69 -2.60 -20.75
C SER A 508 -24.57 -3.37 -19.77
N ASN A 509 -24.52 -4.69 -19.86
CA ASN A 509 -25.28 -5.55 -18.97
C ASN A 509 -24.55 -5.71 -17.64
N LEU A 510 -25.27 -5.59 -16.51
CA LEU A 510 -24.72 -5.87 -15.18
C LEU A 510 -24.37 -7.36 -14.99
N GLY A 511 -25.02 -8.26 -15.75
CA GLY A 511 -24.68 -9.67 -15.81
C GLY A 511 -24.60 -10.34 -14.44
N ASN A 512 -23.39 -10.73 -14.08
CA ASN A 512 -23.07 -11.37 -12.80
C ASN A 512 -22.55 -10.41 -11.75
N PHE A 513 -22.78 -9.08 -11.92
CA PHE A 513 -22.29 -8.05 -11.00
C PHE A 513 -22.62 -8.43 -9.55
N MET A 514 -21.57 -8.61 -8.75
CA MET A 514 -21.64 -8.95 -7.32
C MET A 514 -22.55 -10.13 -6.96
N ASN A 515 -22.79 -11.06 -7.86
CA ASN A 515 -23.68 -12.22 -7.64
C ASN A 515 -23.28 -13.09 -6.44
N SER A 516 -22.00 -13.16 -6.14
CA SER A 516 -21.47 -13.91 -4.98
C SER A 516 -22.00 -13.40 -3.64
N PHE A 517 -22.51 -12.17 -3.61
CA PHE A 517 -23.11 -11.55 -2.41
C PHE A 517 -24.63 -11.65 -2.37
N GLY A 518 -25.27 -12.33 -3.34
CA GLY A 518 -26.72 -12.51 -3.38
C GLY A 518 -27.51 -11.23 -3.62
N ALA A 519 -26.87 -10.19 -4.17
CA ALA A 519 -27.51 -8.92 -4.43
C ALA A 519 -28.50 -9.04 -5.62
N ASN A 520 -29.70 -8.50 -5.43
CA ASN A 520 -30.68 -8.34 -6.50
C ASN A 520 -30.79 -6.83 -6.79
N PHE A 521 -30.15 -6.40 -7.86
CA PHE A 521 -30.18 -5.01 -8.29
C PHE A 521 -31.47 -4.75 -9.07
N GLY A 522 -32.08 -3.60 -8.82
CA GLY A 522 -33.33 -3.20 -9.49
C GLY A 522 -33.13 -2.82 -10.97
N THR A 523 -31.95 -2.99 -11.52
CA THR A 523 -31.60 -2.74 -12.92
C THR A 523 -30.67 -3.83 -13.42
N ASP A 524 -30.84 -4.23 -14.70
CA ASP A 524 -30.03 -5.24 -15.36
C ASP A 524 -28.90 -4.61 -16.21
N TYR A 525 -28.80 -3.30 -16.25
CA TYR A 525 -27.86 -2.58 -17.09
C TYR A 525 -27.27 -1.37 -16.39
N TYR A 526 -26.14 -0.91 -16.92
CA TYR A 526 -25.53 0.39 -16.64
C TYR A 526 -25.04 1.02 -17.94
N TYR A 527 -24.70 2.29 -17.90
CA TYR A 527 -24.07 2.96 -19.03
C TYR A 527 -22.58 3.05 -18.82
N ASN A 528 -21.83 2.44 -19.73
CA ASN A 528 -20.43 2.76 -19.92
C ASN A 528 -20.32 4.06 -20.70
N ILE A 529 -19.43 4.96 -20.29
CA ILE A 529 -19.32 6.32 -20.85
C ILE A 529 -18.01 6.46 -21.60
N ASP A 530 -18.06 6.84 -22.89
CA ASP A 530 -16.87 7.16 -23.66
C ASP A 530 -16.19 8.41 -23.09
N ARG A 531 -15.12 8.19 -22.31
CA ARG A 531 -14.36 9.25 -21.65
C ARG A 531 -13.80 10.27 -22.62
N ALA A 532 -13.24 9.84 -23.75
CA ALA A 532 -12.59 10.73 -24.70
C ALA A 532 -13.62 11.66 -25.35
N ALA A 533 -14.76 11.12 -25.75
CA ALA A 533 -15.85 11.89 -26.31
C ALA A 533 -16.48 12.84 -25.28
N ALA A 534 -16.71 12.37 -24.04
CA ALA A 534 -17.27 13.17 -22.95
C ALA A 534 -16.38 14.36 -22.60
N LEU A 535 -15.07 14.13 -22.37
CA LEU A 535 -14.12 15.20 -22.07
C LEU A 535 -13.94 16.18 -23.23
N LYS A 536 -13.94 15.69 -24.48
CA LYS A 536 -13.87 16.54 -25.65
C LYS A 536 -15.07 17.48 -25.75
N ALA A 537 -16.28 16.95 -25.56
CA ALA A 537 -17.50 17.76 -25.54
C ALA A 537 -17.49 18.80 -24.43
N PHE A 538 -17.04 18.39 -23.23
CA PHE A 538 -16.89 19.31 -22.10
C PHE A 538 -15.92 20.45 -22.40
N VAL A 539 -14.72 20.16 -22.89
CA VAL A 539 -13.70 21.17 -23.21
C VAL A 539 -14.17 22.13 -24.28
N LEU A 540 -14.90 21.64 -25.29
CA LEU A 540 -15.48 22.49 -26.32
C LEU A 540 -16.50 23.48 -25.76
N ALA A 541 -17.25 23.08 -24.74
CA ALA A 541 -18.30 23.89 -24.12
C ALA A 541 -17.76 24.86 -23.07
N ASN A 542 -16.81 24.43 -22.26
CA ASN A 542 -16.44 25.11 -21.02
C ASN A 542 -14.95 25.57 -20.99
N GLY A 543 -14.14 25.21 -22.00
CA GLY A 543 -12.71 25.46 -22.03
C GLY A 543 -11.89 24.33 -21.38
N ALA A 544 -10.58 24.54 -21.31
CA ALA A 544 -9.66 23.55 -20.74
C ALA A 544 -9.93 23.27 -19.27
N ILE A 545 -9.76 22.01 -18.89
CA ILE A 545 -9.87 21.55 -17.51
C ILE A 545 -8.45 21.41 -16.94
N SER A 546 -8.23 21.87 -15.73
CA SER A 546 -6.99 21.63 -14.98
C SER A 546 -7.31 21.34 -13.52
N ALA A 547 -6.40 20.69 -12.85
CA ALA A 547 -6.50 20.47 -11.39
C ALA A 547 -6.39 21.77 -10.56
N GLY A 548 -6.14 22.92 -11.20
CA GLY A 548 -5.98 24.19 -10.51
C GLY A 548 -4.59 24.43 -9.94
N ASP A 549 -4.48 25.42 -9.07
CA ASP A 549 -3.24 25.74 -8.35
C ASP A 549 -3.01 24.74 -7.22
N VAL A 550 -1.78 24.63 -6.75
CA VAL A 550 -1.43 23.81 -5.59
C VAL A 550 -2.13 24.39 -4.36
N ASP A 551 -2.99 23.59 -3.74
CA ASP A 551 -3.73 23.92 -2.53
C ASP A 551 -3.09 23.32 -1.26
N THR A 552 -2.28 22.28 -1.42
CA THR A 552 -1.57 21.60 -0.35
C THR A 552 -0.07 21.55 -0.70
N ASN A 553 0.77 22.02 0.19
CA ASN A 553 2.22 21.88 0.10
C ASN A 553 2.77 21.64 1.51
N GLU A 554 3.07 20.39 1.80
CA GLU A 554 3.51 19.94 3.11
C GLU A 554 4.91 19.37 3.00
N ARG A 555 5.81 19.83 3.88
CA ARG A 555 7.18 19.36 4.00
C ARG A 555 7.44 18.94 5.42
N ILE A 556 8.01 17.74 5.59
CA ILE A 556 8.39 17.23 6.90
C ILE A 556 9.83 16.74 6.79
N ASN A 557 10.71 17.28 7.62
CA ASN A 557 12.08 16.85 7.76
C ASN A 557 12.23 16.22 9.14
N GLU A 558 12.82 15.03 9.21
CA GLU A 558 13.10 14.33 10.46
C GLU A 558 14.56 13.89 10.48
N ASP A 559 15.28 14.30 11.50
CA ASP A 559 16.64 13.88 11.78
C ASP A 559 16.63 12.92 12.97
N LEU A 560 17.18 11.72 12.78
CA LEU A 560 17.16 10.66 13.79
C LEU A 560 18.59 10.20 14.08
N ASN A 561 18.95 10.28 15.34
CA ASN A 561 20.20 9.78 15.85
C ASN A 561 19.95 8.64 16.83
N SER A 562 20.78 7.61 16.76
CA SER A 562 20.62 6.47 17.67
C SER A 562 21.95 5.82 18.02
N ALA A 563 21.98 5.21 19.20
CA ALA A 563 23.07 4.36 19.66
C ALA A 563 22.52 3.14 20.39
N PHE A 564 23.18 2.00 20.26
CA PHE A 564 22.79 0.79 20.98
C PHE A 564 23.99 0.04 21.55
N LEU A 565 23.70 -0.69 22.62
CA LEU A 565 24.59 -1.69 23.23
C LEU A 565 23.76 -2.94 23.55
N GLN A 566 24.27 -4.12 23.15
CA GLN A 566 23.63 -5.40 23.36
C GLN A 566 24.67 -6.42 23.83
N VAL A 567 24.33 -7.21 24.83
CA VAL A 567 25.16 -8.27 25.36
C VAL A 567 24.49 -9.61 25.07
N ASN A 568 25.22 -10.50 24.43
CA ASN A 568 24.80 -11.87 24.15
C ASN A 568 25.48 -12.81 25.13
N MET A 569 24.70 -13.70 25.73
CA MET A 569 25.15 -14.60 26.75
C MET A 569 24.65 -16.02 26.47
N GLU A 570 25.50 -17.00 26.74
CA GLU A 570 25.16 -18.42 26.67
C GLU A 570 25.52 -19.10 27.96
N THR A 571 24.61 -19.89 28.50
CA THR A 571 24.76 -20.63 29.74
C THR A 571 23.88 -21.86 29.74
N GLU A 572 23.87 -22.61 30.85
CA GLU A 572 22.97 -23.74 31.03
C GLU A 572 22.02 -23.49 32.19
N TYR A 573 20.76 -23.87 32.03
CA TYR A 573 19.78 -23.93 33.08
C TYR A 573 19.23 -25.35 33.22
N MET A 574 19.47 -25.99 34.36
CA MET A 574 19.10 -27.40 34.60
C MET A 574 19.62 -28.38 33.52
N GLY A 575 20.84 -28.16 33.01
CA GLY A 575 21.44 -28.97 31.94
C GLY A 575 20.85 -28.70 30.54
N MET A 576 20.05 -27.65 30.36
CA MET A 576 19.51 -27.20 29.09
C MET A 576 20.21 -25.92 28.63
N PRO A 577 20.55 -25.78 27.34
CA PRO A 577 21.18 -24.57 26.83
C PRO A 577 20.24 -23.37 26.94
N LEU A 578 20.72 -22.30 27.54
CA LEU A 578 20.01 -21.03 27.72
C LEU A 578 20.80 -19.89 27.07
N ASN A 579 20.20 -19.30 26.02
CA ASN A 579 20.72 -18.09 25.38
C ASN A 579 19.96 -16.86 25.88
N ILE A 580 20.70 -15.81 26.20
CA ILE A 580 20.17 -14.54 26.73
C ILE A 580 20.74 -13.41 25.87
N VAL A 581 19.85 -12.53 25.42
CA VAL A 581 20.19 -11.28 24.73
C VAL A 581 19.60 -10.14 25.53
N ALA A 582 20.45 -9.24 26.03
CA ALA A 582 20.02 -8.08 26.79
C ALA A 582 20.68 -6.82 26.23
N GLY A 583 19.92 -5.74 26.08
CA GLY A 583 20.48 -4.53 25.55
C GLY A 583 19.62 -3.29 25.76
N VAL A 584 20.17 -2.18 25.35
CA VAL A 584 19.51 -0.87 25.41
C VAL A 584 19.82 -0.10 24.13
N ARG A 585 18.83 0.62 23.65
CA ARG A 585 18.94 1.56 22.54
C ARG A 585 18.52 2.94 23.00
N TYR A 586 19.28 3.94 22.66
CA TYR A 586 18.91 5.35 22.79
C TYR A 586 18.59 5.90 21.40
N GLU A 587 17.51 6.65 21.29
CA GLU A 587 17.14 7.35 20.08
C GLU A 587 16.73 8.78 20.40
N GLU A 588 17.12 9.69 19.52
CA GLU A 588 16.77 11.10 19.53
C GLU A 588 16.26 11.46 18.13
N SER A 589 15.17 12.22 18.05
CA SER A 589 14.61 12.71 16.80
C SER A 589 14.28 14.18 16.89
N GLU A 590 14.65 14.93 15.86
CA GLU A 590 14.23 16.30 15.63
C GLU A 590 13.32 16.32 14.39
N THR A 591 12.23 17.09 14.45
CA THR A 591 11.24 17.17 13.37
C THR A 591 10.95 18.63 13.06
N GLU A 592 11.02 18.99 11.80
CA GLU A 592 10.50 20.23 11.24
C GLU A 592 9.34 19.91 10.29
N SER A 593 8.20 20.54 10.50
CA SER A 593 7.02 20.45 9.62
C SER A 593 6.65 21.83 9.11
N ILE A 594 6.47 21.96 7.80
CA ILE A 594 6.09 23.21 7.13
C ILE A 594 4.87 22.93 6.27
N SER A 595 3.74 23.60 6.52
CA SER A 595 2.54 23.54 5.71
C SER A 595 2.12 24.92 5.24
N LEU A 596 1.36 24.97 4.15
CA LEU A 596 0.67 26.18 3.74
C LEU A 596 -0.53 26.39 4.68
N GLU A 597 -0.53 27.49 5.41
CA GLU A 597 -1.64 27.88 6.27
C GLU A 597 -2.25 29.19 5.79
N GLU A 598 -3.57 29.22 5.75
CA GLU A 598 -4.29 30.48 5.57
C GLU A 598 -4.23 31.26 6.88
N LYS A 599 -3.58 32.43 6.88
CA LYS A 599 -3.52 33.28 8.07
C LYS A 599 -4.92 33.82 8.37
N PRO A 600 -5.57 33.39 9.45
CA PRO A 600 -6.93 33.86 9.75
C PRO A 600 -6.93 35.32 10.11
N SER A 601 -7.63 36.15 9.35
CA SER A 601 -7.89 37.55 9.69
C SER A 601 -9.17 37.70 10.51
N THR A 602 -10.16 36.85 10.27
CA THR A 602 -11.39 36.80 11.05
C THR A 602 -12.07 35.45 10.91
N ILE A 603 -12.94 35.16 11.84
CA ILE A 603 -13.78 33.95 11.83
C ILE A 603 -15.21 34.40 11.68
N ARG A 604 -15.91 33.88 10.68
CA ARG A 604 -17.32 34.16 10.42
C ARG A 604 -18.13 32.88 10.49
N TRP A 605 -19.29 32.97 11.12
CA TRP A 605 -20.28 31.91 11.03
C TRP A 605 -21.02 32.04 9.70
N ASP A 606 -20.70 31.20 8.73
CA ASP A 606 -21.17 31.38 7.35
C ASP A 606 -22.28 30.41 6.95
N PHE A 607 -22.33 29.27 7.55
CA PHE A 607 -23.28 28.22 7.20
C PHE A 607 -23.62 27.35 8.41
N ILE A 608 -24.70 26.65 8.24
CA ILE A 608 -25.23 25.60 9.10
C ILE A 608 -24.19 24.64 9.70
N ASN A 609 -23.06 24.44 9.05
CA ASN A 609 -22.09 23.41 9.40
C ASN A 609 -20.77 23.93 9.94
N GLY A 610 -20.57 25.22 10.11
CA GLY A 610 -19.30 25.64 10.67
C GLY A 610 -18.93 27.12 10.57
N LEU A 611 -17.81 27.36 11.18
CA LEU A 611 -17.06 28.61 11.12
C LEU A 611 -16.26 28.61 9.81
N THR A 612 -16.39 29.69 9.05
CA THR A 612 -15.51 29.96 7.91
C THR A 612 -14.41 30.91 8.35
N TYR A 613 -13.19 30.53 8.12
CA TYR A 613 -12.05 31.40 8.29
C TYR A 613 -11.97 32.32 7.06
N ILE A 614 -11.81 33.62 7.31
CA ILE A 614 -11.47 34.58 6.26
C ILE A 614 -10.00 34.85 6.41
N GLY A 615 -9.20 34.43 5.42
CA GLY A 615 -7.76 34.55 5.46
C GLY A 615 -7.27 35.91 4.96
N ASP A 616 -6.05 36.24 5.38
CA ASP A 616 -5.26 37.39 4.92
C ASP A 616 -4.00 36.91 4.18
N GLY A 617 -4.19 35.92 3.30
CA GLY A 617 -3.17 35.28 2.51
C GLY A 617 -2.64 33.97 3.06
N ILE A 618 -1.96 33.21 2.21
CA ILE A 618 -1.36 31.90 2.51
C ILE A 618 0.10 32.12 2.90
N VAL A 619 0.54 31.51 3.99
CA VAL A 619 1.91 31.60 4.51
C VAL A 619 2.46 30.22 4.84
N ASP A 620 3.78 30.02 4.72
CA ASP A 620 4.47 28.87 5.28
C ASP A 620 4.44 28.95 6.81
N ALA A 621 3.98 27.90 7.47
CA ALA A 621 3.89 27.81 8.91
C ALA A 621 4.79 26.69 9.44
N PRO A 622 6.05 26.98 9.83
CA PRO A 622 6.95 25.98 10.38
C PRO A 622 6.57 25.61 11.83
N ARG A 623 6.66 24.32 12.14
CA ARG A 623 6.54 23.74 13.47
C ARG A 623 7.75 22.86 13.73
N TYR A 624 8.22 22.86 14.98
CA TYR A 624 9.37 22.08 15.40
C TYR A 624 8.99 21.18 16.57
N GLY A 625 9.55 19.99 16.60
CA GLY A 625 9.38 19.04 17.69
C GLY A 625 10.63 18.19 17.88
N ASP A 626 10.88 17.79 19.09
CA ASP A 626 11.96 16.88 19.47
C ASP A 626 11.41 15.76 20.36
N ASN A 627 12.05 14.62 20.30
CA ASN A 627 11.71 13.48 21.16
C ASN A 627 12.94 12.62 21.36
N ASP A 628 13.11 12.10 22.58
CA ASP A 628 14.13 11.10 22.91
C ASP A 628 13.55 9.92 23.65
N ALA A 629 14.18 8.75 23.53
CA ALA A 629 13.74 7.53 24.19
C ALA A 629 14.90 6.60 24.51
N ILE A 630 14.78 5.91 25.65
CA ILE A 630 15.62 4.80 26.04
C ILE A 630 14.78 3.53 25.93
N LEU A 631 15.21 2.58 25.10
CA LEU A 631 14.48 1.40 24.70
C LEU A 631 15.22 0.12 25.15
N PRO A 632 14.91 -0.42 26.35
CA PRO A 632 15.51 -1.66 26.84
C PRO A 632 14.92 -2.89 26.13
N SER A 633 15.73 -3.94 26.01
CA SER A 633 15.30 -5.24 25.48
C SER A 633 15.94 -6.41 26.21
N LEU A 634 15.18 -7.50 26.35
CA LEU A 634 15.62 -8.77 26.91
C LEU A 634 14.96 -9.92 26.15
N ALA A 635 15.74 -10.85 25.66
CA ALA A 635 15.25 -12.08 25.06
C ALA A 635 15.93 -13.29 25.69
N LEU A 636 15.16 -14.34 25.92
CA LEU A 636 15.60 -15.61 26.49
C LEU A 636 15.19 -16.74 25.55
N SER A 637 16.08 -17.69 25.31
CA SER A 637 15.81 -18.87 24.50
C SER A 637 16.36 -20.11 25.23
N LEU A 638 15.48 -20.96 25.74
CA LEU A 638 15.80 -22.18 26.44
C LEU A 638 15.54 -23.39 25.53
N GLY A 639 16.58 -24.16 25.25
CA GLY A 639 16.49 -25.40 24.48
C GLY A 639 15.99 -26.55 25.33
N LEU A 640 14.71 -26.89 25.23
CA LEU A 640 14.10 -27.99 25.97
C LEU A 640 14.48 -29.37 25.42
N SER A 641 14.70 -29.45 24.08
CA SER A 641 15.14 -30.63 23.36
C SER A 641 15.66 -30.22 21.97
N ASP A 642 16.16 -31.20 21.20
CA ASP A 642 16.59 -30.97 19.81
C ASP A 642 15.48 -30.39 18.91
N THR A 643 14.22 -30.56 19.26
CA THR A 643 13.06 -30.12 18.49
C THR A 643 12.23 -29.03 19.15
N GLN A 644 12.52 -28.68 20.42
CA GLN A 644 11.71 -27.75 21.21
C GLN A 644 12.55 -26.65 21.83
N VAL A 645 12.14 -25.41 21.63
CA VAL A 645 12.76 -24.21 22.19
C VAL A 645 11.67 -23.35 22.83
N LEU A 646 11.85 -23.00 24.10
CA LEU A 646 11.02 -22.04 24.81
C LEU A 646 11.64 -20.65 24.70
N ARG A 647 10.87 -19.65 24.25
CA ARG A 647 11.34 -18.28 24.12
C ARG A 647 10.50 -17.33 24.95
N PHE A 648 11.18 -16.34 25.52
CA PHE A 648 10.58 -15.19 26.18
C PHE A 648 11.27 -13.92 25.67
N SER A 649 10.50 -12.89 25.37
CA SER A 649 11.03 -11.59 24.98
C SER A 649 10.26 -10.49 25.69
N TYR A 650 10.99 -9.50 26.20
CA TYR A 650 10.49 -8.22 26.67
C TYR A 650 11.26 -7.11 25.96
N SER A 651 10.58 -6.13 25.42
CA SER A 651 11.22 -4.99 24.81
C SER A 651 10.31 -3.77 24.84
N GLU A 652 10.93 -2.61 24.94
CA GLU A 652 10.28 -1.33 24.69
C GLU A 652 10.66 -0.88 23.29
N THR A 653 9.68 -0.37 22.57
CA THR A 653 9.84 0.22 21.23
C THR A 653 8.81 1.30 21.06
N MET A 654 8.97 2.13 20.06
CA MET A 654 8.03 3.21 19.74
C MET A 654 7.51 3.08 18.33
N ALA A 655 6.29 3.57 18.09
CA ALA A 655 5.82 3.96 16.76
C ALA A 655 6.03 5.46 16.63
N ARG A 656 6.49 5.90 15.47
CA ARG A 656 6.59 7.33 15.15
C ARG A 656 5.21 7.86 14.81
N ALA A 657 4.96 9.13 15.08
CA ALA A 657 3.75 9.80 14.62
C ALA A 657 3.59 9.65 13.11
N SER A 658 2.37 9.51 12.64
CA SER A 658 2.11 9.45 11.19
C SER A 658 2.58 10.76 10.54
N LEU A 659 3.01 10.71 9.28
CA LEU A 659 3.36 11.92 8.55
C LEU A 659 2.16 12.88 8.44
N GLN A 660 0.95 12.33 8.46
CA GLN A 660 -0.28 13.12 8.45
C GLN A 660 -0.50 13.89 9.76
N ASP A 661 -0.15 13.29 10.91
CA ASP A 661 -0.30 13.92 12.22
C ASP A 661 0.81 14.95 12.51
N LEU A 662 1.94 14.87 11.80
CA LEU A 662 3.03 15.84 11.87
C LEU A 662 2.78 17.12 11.07
N ARG A 663 1.68 17.19 10.32
CA ARG A 663 1.32 18.38 9.56
C ARG A 663 1.08 19.55 10.49
N SER A 664 1.52 20.74 10.07
CA SER A 664 1.31 21.96 10.82
C SER A 664 -0.10 22.55 10.72
N GLN A 665 -1.01 21.89 10.01
CA GLN A 665 -2.40 22.32 9.85
C GLN A 665 -3.18 22.29 11.17
N LEU A 666 -3.89 23.40 11.44
CA LEU A 666 -4.85 23.56 12.55
C LEU A 666 -6.18 22.85 12.23
#